data_35875cd5a77316e01041361786b6a160
#
_entry.id   35875cd5a77316e01041361786b6a160
#
_cell.length_a   1.000
_cell.length_b   1.000
_cell.length_c   1.000
_cell.angle_alpha   90.00
_cell.angle_beta   90.00
_cell.angle_gamma   90.00
#
_symmetry.space_group_name_H-M   'P 1'
#
loop_
_entity.id
_entity.type
_entity.pdbx_description
1 polymer ?
#
loop_
_entity_poly.entity_id
_entity_poly.type
_entity_poly.pdbx_seq_one_letter_code
_entity_poly.pdbx_strand_id
1 'polypeptide(L)'
;KPPPDPEGAFVDRWTTRAPASTPAPAPEAQPATAPDAETIPLERVAPPPVPEPVSLAEPPIEAEPEAAPAARRSWRESRAVDLAVRTLAWLLALVVLGAAGWLAWWLIVPQLPKPFVYDEAAFAFAGHAVAQSGAPLSNVGHMQAEVPGDFSKRFNWALWHPPLYVFTLGWAFGQWGESEQTARLVGVACNALAALFAFLTGVVALWGRTRAAPLYSAIGTALYLTNPYVIQSALLLDIDGTVLVASIALLALLYTVLLRAPLRLRSPWTWLLLGMTTAAFGLSMWAKMTTAFALPAGAALYRLFATRPWRPWRALIELPVIPVLGGALFVATWWLACQRLGMPFLLPFQILQHELRDAAGSTSGWRENPRILLELVSYVALWVSPYLVFLFVWAGAARLTDLVVGPFVVLGRRLLRRPAAGEPWGAWAVDFSLVCGAAIGAAYLIKLAASFPKYHISMMPFWAVGIGYLLFRYVKRVAWWEPAVYAVSGAGMAGYFSSFVGDKFVLFRGFDFVYPLLVFPATLGFAFLVLCAALGRHHLPRQLTVLLLLLTLAWSWGVNSAQRGATYSTAYNYGSFGQEATARRIDSITRPGQPYIGSRDVAYYARNQLYVDQDTFWEHIARLDTAGIKTFDGRIAGYDRVDVAALFLWDPELGRLAHTYLDDRYEVDFQEGPFLIFVRTSP
;
A
#
# COMPACT_ATOMS: atom_id res chain seq x y z
N LYS A 1 -16.37 9.57 38.19
CA LYS A 1 -15.27 9.84 37.24
C LYS A 1 -15.83 9.57 35.84
N PRO A 2 -15.81 10.53 34.93
CA PRO A 2 -16.16 10.27 33.54
C PRO A 2 -15.22 9.23 32.97
N PRO A 3 -15.64 8.41 31.97
CA PRO A 3 -14.73 7.50 31.26
C PRO A 3 -13.64 8.30 30.57
N PRO A 4 -12.42 7.76 30.45
CA PRO A 4 -11.34 8.44 29.76
C PRO A 4 -11.72 8.67 28.29
N ASP A 5 -11.45 9.89 27.85
CA ASP A 5 -11.67 10.41 26.50
C ASP A 5 -11.10 9.46 25.45
N PRO A 6 -11.85 9.01 24.42
CA PRO A 6 -11.29 8.25 23.33
C PRO A 6 -10.61 9.19 22.35
N GLU A 7 -9.43 9.62 22.70
CA GLU A 7 -8.26 9.92 21.90
C GLU A 7 -8.41 10.37 20.44
N GLY A 8 -8.50 11.66 20.29
CA GLY A 8 -8.26 12.42 19.09
C GLY A 8 -6.79 12.51 18.58
N ALA A 9 -5.86 11.70 19.07
CA ALA A 9 -4.43 11.95 18.84
C ALA A 9 -3.85 11.46 17.50
N PHE A 10 -4.61 10.68 16.72
CA PHE A 10 -4.05 10.08 15.49
C PHE A 10 -4.23 10.95 14.24
N VAL A 11 -5.32 11.68 14.16
CA VAL A 11 -5.65 12.49 12.98
C VAL A 11 -4.86 13.80 12.98
N ASP A 12 -4.52 14.33 14.16
CA ASP A 12 -3.95 15.66 14.35
C ASP A 12 -2.57 15.93 13.71
N ARG A 13 -1.82 14.90 13.38
CA ARG A 13 -0.47 15.13 12.82
C ARG A 13 -0.36 15.07 11.32
N TRP A 14 -1.42 14.64 10.63
CA TRP A 14 -1.30 14.28 9.22
C TRP A 14 -2.03 15.22 8.26
N THR A 15 -2.90 16.09 8.73
CA THR A 15 -3.80 16.84 7.86
C THR A 15 -3.64 18.35 7.84
N THR A 16 -2.96 19.00 8.78
CA THR A 16 -2.86 20.47 8.72
C THR A 16 -1.58 21.03 9.32
N ARG A 17 -0.71 21.56 8.50
CA ARG A 17 -0.03 22.82 8.76
C ARG A 17 -0.38 23.79 7.64
N ALA A 18 -1.13 24.81 7.99
CA ALA A 18 -1.23 26.02 7.18
C ALA A 18 0.19 26.57 6.90
N PRO A 19 0.46 27.15 5.72
CA PRO A 19 1.78 27.65 5.38
C PRO A 19 2.18 28.76 6.36
N ALA A 20 3.23 28.52 7.11
CA ALA A 20 3.89 29.57 7.89
C ALA A 20 4.42 30.63 6.94
N SER A 21 4.14 31.88 7.26
CA SER A 21 4.62 33.06 6.57
C SER A 21 6.13 33.01 6.32
N THR A 22 6.51 33.20 5.06
CA THR A 22 7.88 33.27 4.53
C THR A 22 8.71 34.30 5.29
N PRO A 23 9.84 33.94 5.92
CA PRO A 23 10.81 34.94 6.35
C PRO A 23 11.63 35.47 5.17
N ALA A 24 11.97 36.73 5.20
CA ALA A 24 12.74 37.46 4.20
C ALA A 24 14.13 36.82 3.91
N PRO A 25 14.65 36.94 2.69
CA PRO A 25 15.91 36.29 2.29
C PRO A 25 17.09 36.90 3.02
N ALA A 26 17.96 36.04 3.57
CA ALA A 26 19.26 36.41 4.13
C ALA A 26 20.26 36.69 2.98
N PRO A 27 21.28 37.55 3.21
CA PRO A 27 22.21 37.98 2.16
C PRO A 27 23.15 36.86 1.72
N GLU A 28 23.45 36.82 0.43
CA GLU A 28 24.35 35.89 -0.24
C GLU A 28 25.76 35.94 0.36
N ALA A 29 26.30 34.79 0.76
CA ALA A 29 27.69 34.61 1.12
C ALA A 29 28.51 34.27 -0.14
N GLN A 30 29.60 35.02 -0.33
CA GLN A 30 30.58 34.84 -1.42
C GLN A 30 31.31 33.48 -1.29
N PRO A 31 31.66 32.81 -2.40
CA PRO A 31 32.39 31.55 -2.36
C PRO A 31 33.86 31.75 -1.98
N ALA A 32 34.32 30.99 -1.01
CA ALA A 32 35.72 30.90 -0.63
C ALA A 32 36.52 30.10 -1.68
N THR A 33 37.62 30.67 -2.11
CA THR A 33 38.64 30.07 -2.98
C THR A 33 39.32 28.87 -2.32
N ALA A 34 39.38 27.74 -3.01
CA ALA A 34 40.15 26.57 -2.58
C ALA A 34 41.66 26.76 -2.76
N PRO A 35 42.49 26.24 -1.84
CA PRO A 35 43.95 26.27 -2.00
C PRO A 35 44.44 25.15 -2.93
N ASP A 36 45.53 25.48 -3.65
CA ASP A 36 46.20 24.63 -4.62
C ASP A 36 46.69 23.29 -4.03
N ALA A 37 46.42 22.20 -4.74
CA ALA A 37 46.94 20.88 -4.43
C ALA A 37 48.38 20.72 -4.95
N GLU A 38 49.32 20.60 -4.04
CA GLU A 38 50.71 20.21 -4.34
C GLU A 38 50.77 18.78 -4.87
N THR A 39 51.37 18.64 -6.04
CA THR A 39 51.63 17.36 -6.70
C THR A 39 52.83 16.67 -6.06
N ILE A 40 52.63 15.55 -5.39
CA ILE A 40 53.69 14.65 -4.88
C ILE A 40 54.12 13.70 -5.99
N PRO A 41 55.41 13.56 -6.31
CA PRO A 41 55.90 12.65 -7.33
C PRO A 41 55.81 11.19 -6.83
N LEU A 42 55.14 10.33 -7.56
CA LEU A 42 55.10 8.89 -7.33
C LEU A 42 56.43 8.23 -7.80
N GLU A 43 57.26 7.83 -6.86
CA GLU A 43 58.40 6.96 -7.07
C GLU A 43 57.97 5.56 -7.54
N ARG A 44 58.45 5.12 -8.69
CA ARG A 44 58.15 3.78 -9.25
C ARG A 44 58.91 2.72 -8.44
N VAL A 45 58.19 2.00 -7.60
CA VAL A 45 58.66 0.74 -6.98
C VAL A 45 58.57 -0.39 -8.00
N ALA A 46 59.67 -1.06 -8.25
CA ALA A 46 59.74 -2.21 -9.14
C ALA A 46 58.94 -3.43 -8.56
N PRO A 47 58.27 -4.19 -9.39
CA PRO A 47 57.49 -5.34 -8.89
C PRO A 47 58.42 -6.47 -8.38
N PRO A 48 58.03 -7.16 -7.28
CA PRO A 48 58.80 -8.30 -6.77
C PRO A 48 58.81 -9.48 -7.75
N PRO A 49 59.88 -10.31 -7.74
CA PRO A 49 60.01 -11.47 -8.68
C PRO A 49 58.87 -12.46 -8.42
N VAL A 50 58.29 -12.96 -9.54
CA VAL A 50 57.26 -14.00 -9.56
C VAL A 50 57.85 -15.30 -9.05
N PRO A 51 57.32 -15.96 -8.02
CA PRO A 51 57.79 -17.28 -7.59
C PRO A 51 57.49 -18.35 -8.67
N GLU A 52 58.41 -19.22 -8.92
CA GLU A 52 58.26 -20.36 -9.84
C GLU A 52 57.07 -21.25 -9.42
N PRO A 53 56.32 -21.80 -10.39
CA PRO A 53 55.22 -22.67 -10.07
C PRO A 53 55.70 -24.00 -9.46
N VAL A 54 55.39 -24.18 -8.16
CA VAL A 54 55.55 -25.50 -7.52
C VAL A 54 54.62 -26.49 -8.19
N SER A 55 55.17 -27.45 -8.86
CA SER A 55 54.48 -28.61 -9.41
C SER A 55 53.91 -29.44 -8.24
N LEU A 56 52.66 -29.22 -7.85
CA LEU A 56 51.93 -30.12 -7.01
C LEU A 56 51.58 -31.35 -7.82
N ALA A 57 52.27 -32.48 -7.53
CA ALA A 57 51.86 -33.79 -8.02
C ALA A 57 50.41 -34.04 -7.65
N GLU A 58 49.56 -34.34 -8.64
CA GLU A 58 48.18 -34.74 -8.41
C GLU A 58 48.13 -35.95 -7.49
N PRO A 59 47.33 -35.94 -6.40
CA PRO A 59 47.11 -37.15 -5.61
C PRO A 59 46.46 -38.23 -6.51
N PRO A 60 46.79 -39.50 -6.30
CA PRO A 60 46.21 -40.58 -7.11
C PRO A 60 44.68 -40.52 -6.97
N ILE A 61 44.01 -40.54 -8.11
CA ILE A 61 42.54 -40.60 -8.19
C ILE A 61 42.15 -41.94 -7.57
N GLU A 62 41.70 -41.94 -6.30
CA GLU A 62 40.99 -43.09 -5.75
C GLU A 62 39.79 -43.37 -6.65
N ALA A 63 39.77 -44.55 -7.25
CA ALA A 63 38.66 -45.01 -8.05
C ALA A 63 37.39 -44.94 -7.19
N GLU A 64 36.47 -44.06 -7.58
CA GLU A 64 35.13 -44.00 -6.98
C GLU A 64 34.55 -45.41 -6.94
N PRO A 65 34.07 -45.90 -5.77
CA PRO A 65 33.43 -47.20 -5.70
C PRO A 65 32.26 -47.20 -6.70
N GLU A 66 32.30 -48.14 -7.62
CA GLU A 66 31.29 -48.38 -8.64
C GLU A 66 29.90 -48.33 -7.99
N ALA A 67 29.18 -47.22 -8.21
CA ALA A 67 27.85 -46.98 -7.62
C ALA A 67 26.95 -48.15 -8.03
N ALA A 68 26.54 -48.95 -7.07
CA ALA A 68 25.60 -50.04 -7.28
C ALA A 68 24.45 -49.54 -8.15
N PRO A 69 24.02 -50.31 -9.18
CA PRO A 69 23.05 -49.89 -10.14
C PRO A 69 21.79 -49.45 -9.40
N ALA A 70 21.55 -48.12 -9.32
CA ALA A 70 20.36 -47.58 -8.74
C ALA A 70 19.17 -48.24 -9.43
N ALA A 71 18.40 -49.03 -8.69
CA ALA A 71 17.24 -49.73 -9.19
C ALA A 71 16.41 -48.73 -10.01
N ARG A 72 16.37 -48.91 -11.33
CA ARG A 72 15.57 -48.09 -12.25
C ARG A 72 14.11 -48.25 -11.85
N ARG A 73 13.62 -47.36 -10.95
CA ARG A 73 12.18 -47.23 -10.71
C ARG A 73 11.51 -47.09 -12.05
N SER A 74 10.49 -47.94 -12.30
CA SER A 74 9.85 -47.92 -13.62
C SER A 74 9.37 -46.49 -13.89
N TRP A 75 9.53 -46.03 -15.11
CA TRP A 75 9.18 -44.66 -15.54
C TRP A 75 7.70 -44.34 -15.27
N ARG A 76 6.83 -45.36 -15.24
CA ARG A 76 5.42 -45.28 -14.87
C ARG A 76 5.20 -44.99 -13.39
N GLU A 77 5.95 -45.64 -12.49
CA GLU A 77 5.88 -45.38 -11.05
C GLU A 77 6.34 -43.98 -10.68
N SER A 78 7.38 -43.48 -11.34
CA SER A 78 7.87 -42.13 -11.18
C SER A 78 6.83 -41.06 -11.58
N ARG A 79 6.07 -41.30 -12.68
CA ARG A 79 5.00 -40.40 -13.14
C ARG A 79 3.78 -40.42 -12.22
N ALA A 80 3.35 -41.60 -11.76
CA ALA A 80 2.22 -41.74 -10.86
C ALA A 80 2.49 -41.00 -9.52
N VAL A 81 3.67 -41.15 -8.96
CA VAL A 81 4.09 -40.44 -7.74
C VAL A 81 4.14 -38.92 -7.99
N ASP A 82 4.64 -38.48 -9.16
CA ASP A 82 4.68 -37.05 -9.49
C ASP A 82 3.27 -36.45 -9.59
N LEU A 83 2.35 -37.15 -10.25
CA LEU A 83 0.97 -36.74 -10.38
C LEU A 83 0.28 -36.70 -8.99
N ALA A 84 0.45 -37.74 -8.17
CA ALA A 84 -0.13 -37.81 -6.84
C ALA A 84 0.33 -36.66 -5.93
N VAL A 85 1.63 -36.33 -5.93
CA VAL A 85 2.17 -35.21 -5.16
C VAL A 85 1.62 -33.87 -5.63
N ARG A 86 1.50 -33.66 -6.94
CA ARG A 86 0.89 -32.44 -7.49
C ARG A 86 -0.58 -32.32 -7.15
N THR A 87 -1.35 -33.42 -7.30
CA THR A 87 -2.77 -33.44 -6.94
C THR A 87 -2.95 -33.13 -5.46
N LEU A 88 -2.16 -33.77 -4.57
CA LEU A 88 -2.21 -33.47 -3.14
C LEU A 88 -1.87 -31.99 -2.84
N ALA A 89 -0.87 -31.43 -3.53
CA ALA A 89 -0.52 -30.04 -3.36
C ALA A 89 -1.67 -29.09 -3.76
N TRP A 90 -2.41 -29.40 -4.83
CA TRP A 90 -3.60 -28.65 -5.23
C TRP A 90 -4.75 -28.79 -4.23
N LEU A 91 -5.02 -30.02 -3.76
CA LEU A 91 -6.07 -30.26 -2.75
C LEU A 91 -5.78 -29.50 -1.45
N LEU A 92 -4.53 -29.59 -0.95
CA LEU A 92 -4.12 -28.83 0.22
C LEU A 92 -4.17 -27.32 0.00
N ALA A 93 -3.82 -26.84 -1.19
CA ALA A 93 -3.95 -25.44 -1.55
C ALA A 93 -5.40 -24.96 -1.48
N LEU A 94 -6.35 -25.73 -2.02
CA LEU A 94 -7.77 -25.42 -1.96
C LEU A 94 -8.30 -25.40 -0.52
N VAL A 95 -7.88 -26.35 0.31
CA VAL A 95 -8.26 -26.37 1.74
C VAL A 95 -7.73 -25.14 2.46
N VAL A 96 -6.45 -24.79 2.25
CA VAL A 96 -5.83 -23.61 2.88
C VAL A 96 -6.53 -22.32 2.44
N LEU A 97 -6.81 -22.16 1.14
CA LEU A 97 -7.50 -20.98 0.62
C LEU A 97 -8.97 -20.91 1.08
N GLY A 98 -9.65 -22.06 1.11
CA GLY A 98 -11.03 -22.14 1.61
C GLY A 98 -11.12 -21.74 3.09
N ALA A 99 -10.22 -22.28 3.93
CA ALA A 99 -10.15 -21.94 5.35
C ALA A 99 -9.83 -20.45 5.57
N ALA A 100 -8.86 -19.91 4.83
CA ALA A 100 -8.48 -18.51 4.92
C ALA A 100 -9.61 -17.57 4.43
N GLY A 101 -10.26 -17.92 3.32
CA GLY A 101 -11.40 -17.17 2.80
C GLY A 101 -12.61 -17.18 3.75
N TRP A 102 -12.91 -18.34 4.36
CA TRP A 102 -13.95 -18.43 5.38
C TRP A 102 -13.64 -17.59 6.62
N LEU A 103 -12.40 -17.66 7.10
CA LEU A 103 -11.94 -16.86 8.25
C LEU A 103 -12.01 -15.36 7.94
N ALA A 104 -11.51 -14.94 6.77
CA ALA A 104 -11.58 -13.55 6.32
C ALA A 104 -13.04 -13.07 6.25
N TRP A 105 -13.94 -13.87 5.69
CA TRP A 105 -15.35 -13.56 5.62
C TRP A 105 -15.98 -13.40 7.01
N TRP A 106 -15.67 -14.32 7.94
CA TRP A 106 -16.15 -14.23 9.32
C TRP A 106 -15.69 -12.95 10.03
N LEU A 107 -14.46 -12.47 9.74
CA LEU A 107 -13.93 -11.21 10.27
C LEU A 107 -14.57 -9.98 9.64
N ILE A 108 -14.91 -10.05 8.36
CA ILE A 108 -15.43 -8.93 7.55
C ILE A 108 -16.90 -8.65 7.84
N VAL A 109 -17.74 -9.69 7.89
CA VAL A 109 -19.21 -9.57 7.94
C VAL A 109 -19.73 -8.59 8.99
N PRO A 110 -19.26 -8.58 10.24
CA PRO A 110 -19.76 -7.62 11.25
C PRO A 110 -19.37 -6.17 11.00
N GLN A 111 -18.44 -5.94 10.08
CA GLN A 111 -17.93 -4.61 9.77
C GLN A 111 -18.58 -3.99 8.52
N LEU A 112 -19.31 -4.78 7.73
CA LEU A 112 -19.96 -4.32 6.51
C LEU A 112 -20.97 -3.17 6.75
N PRO A 113 -21.80 -3.18 7.79
CA PRO A 113 -22.82 -2.15 8.01
C PRO A 113 -22.27 -0.90 8.74
N LYS A 114 -20.96 -0.76 8.95
CA LYS A 114 -20.40 0.44 9.61
C LYS A 114 -20.60 1.68 8.75
N PRO A 115 -21.02 2.81 9.34
CA PRO A 115 -21.25 4.06 8.62
C PRO A 115 -20.03 4.59 7.89
N PHE A 116 -20.28 5.38 6.85
CA PHE A 116 -19.22 6.07 6.10
C PHE A 116 -18.71 7.29 6.83
N VAL A 117 -17.43 7.58 6.64
CA VAL A 117 -16.78 8.75 7.20
C VAL A 117 -15.77 9.34 6.20
N TYR A 118 -15.61 10.66 6.19
CA TYR A 118 -14.64 11.38 5.35
C TYR A 118 -14.70 11.04 3.86
N ASP A 119 -13.57 10.54 3.33
CA ASP A 119 -13.43 10.13 1.94
C ASP A 119 -14.46 9.09 1.54
N GLU A 120 -14.87 8.20 2.47
CA GLU A 120 -15.88 7.18 2.19
C GLU A 120 -17.22 7.81 1.78
N ALA A 121 -17.66 8.83 2.50
CA ALA A 121 -18.90 9.54 2.16
C ALA A 121 -18.78 10.25 0.80
N ALA A 122 -17.61 10.82 0.47
CA ALA A 122 -17.38 11.41 -0.83
C ALA A 122 -17.46 10.38 -1.97
N PHE A 123 -16.88 9.19 -1.79
CA PHE A 123 -17.01 8.10 -2.76
C PHE A 123 -18.44 7.56 -2.83
N ALA A 124 -19.15 7.46 -1.69
CA ALA A 124 -20.53 7.02 -1.66
C ALA A 124 -21.45 8.00 -2.42
N PHE A 125 -21.33 9.31 -2.22
CA PHE A 125 -22.02 10.32 -3.01
C PHE A 125 -21.74 10.20 -4.50
N ALA A 126 -20.47 10.04 -4.87
CA ALA A 126 -20.09 9.88 -6.27
C ALA A 126 -20.66 8.57 -6.89
N GLY A 127 -20.65 7.48 -6.13
CA GLY A 127 -21.28 6.22 -6.53
C GLY A 127 -22.79 6.35 -6.70
N HIS A 128 -23.46 7.02 -5.78
CA HIS A 128 -24.88 7.35 -5.86
C HIS A 128 -25.18 8.18 -7.14
N ALA A 129 -24.37 9.22 -7.42
CA ALA A 129 -24.50 10.02 -8.62
C ALA A 129 -24.39 9.19 -9.90
N VAL A 130 -23.44 8.28 -9.97
CA VAL A 130 -23.30 7.34 -11.09
C VAL A 130 -24.53 6.43 -11.20
N ALA A 131 -25.04 5.89 -10.10
CA ALA A 131 -26.21 5.04 -10.11
C ALA A 131 -27.46 5.77 -10.66
N GLN A 132 -27.61 7.05 -10.37
CA GLN A 132 -28.75 7.88 -10.81
C GLN A 132 -28.59 8.47 -12.21
N SER A 133 -27.43 9.04 -12.51
CA SER A 133 -27.21 9.84 -13.73
C SER A 133 -26.20 9.25 -14.70
N GLY A 134 -25.48 8.21 -14.31
CA GLY A 134 -24.37 7.65 -15.07
C GLY A 134 -23.08 8.50 -15.01
N ALA A 135 -23.09 9.66 -14.35
CA ALA A 135 -21.96 10.59 -14.28
C ALA A 135 -21.34 10.64 -12.88
N PRO A 136 -19.98 10.66 -12.76
CA PRO A 136 -19.29 10.71 -11.48
C PRO A 136 -19.28 12.15 -10.93
N LEU A 137 -20.40 12.58 -10.38
CA LEU A 137 -20.55 13.88 -9.76
C LEU A 137 -20.19 13.78 -8.27
N SER A 138 -19.61 14.84 -7.72
CA SER A 138 -19.29 14.91 -6.28
C SER A 138 -20.54 15.13 -5.42
N ASN A 139 -21.59 15.73 -6.02
CA ASN A 139 -22.87 15.98 -5.40
C ASN A 139 -24.02 15.66 -6.35
N VAL A 140 -25.01 14.92 -5.90
CA VAL A 140 -26.24 14.69 -6.65
C VAL A 140 -27.28 15.69 -6.17
N GLY A 141 -27.38 16.82 -6.87
CA GLY A 141 -28.39 17.84 -6.56
C GLY A 141 -28.14 18.62 -5.26
N HIS A 142 -26.96 18.45 -4.64
CA HIS A 142 -26.56 19.18 -3.45
C HIS A 142 -25.73 20.38 -3.83
N MET A 143 -26.05 21.53 -3.29
CA MET A 143 -25.23 22.72 -3.47
C MET A 143 -24.03 22.66 -2.53
N GLN A 144 -22.95 22.11 -3.01
CA GLN A 144 -21.66 22.33 -2.41
C GLN A 144 -21.15 23.70 -2.91
N ALA A 145 -20.83 24.61 -2.00
CA ALA A 145 -20.21 25.85 -2.39
C ALA A 145 -18.86 25.60 -3.08
N GLU A 146 -18.62 26.27 -4.18
CA GLU A 146 -17.32 26.22 -4.83
C GLU A 146 -16.27 26.81 -3.91
N VAL A 147 -15.22 26.02 -3.62
CA VAL A 147 -14.04 26.51 -2.92
C VAL A 147 -13.08 27.04 -3.97
N PRO A 148 -12.74 28.33 -3.95
CA PRO A 148 -11.77 28.88 -4.88
C PRO A 148 -10.43 28.16 -4.77
N GLY A 149 -9.94 27.60 -5.89
CA GLY A 149 -8.68 26.87 -5.94
C GLY A 149 -8.79 25.34 -5.81
N ASP A 150 -9.91 24.81 -5.36
CA ASP A 150 -10.14 23.36 -5.36
C ASP A 150 -10.70 22.93 -6.74
N PHE A 151 -9.81 22.38 -7.55
CA PHE A 151 -10.15 21.90 -8.89
C PHE A 151 -11.15 20.75 -8.90
N SER A 152 -11.19 19.92 -7.84
CA SER A 152 -12.12 18.80 -7.75
C SER A 152 -13.56 19.27 -7.53
N LYS A 153 -13.74 20.30 -6.74
CA LYS A 153 -15.03 20.88 -6.38
C LYS A 153 -15.54 21.89 -7.42
N ARG A 154 -14.64 22.52 -8.17
CA ARG A 154 -14.93 23.60 -9.12
C ARG A 154 -15.98 23.24 -10.16
N PHE A 155 -16.13 21.96 -10.50
CA PHE A 155 -17.04 21.48 -11.52
C PHE A 155 -18.05 20.45 -11.00
N ASN A 156 -18.14 20.26 -9.69
CA ASN A 156 -18.96 19.20 -9.06
C ASN A 156 -18.62 17.78 -9.55
N TRP A 157 -17.40 17.56 -10.02
CA TRP A 157 -16.95 16.28 -10.53
C TRP A 157 -16.09 15.52 -9.49
N ALA A 158 -16.42 14.26 -9.26
CA ALA A 158 -15.61 13.33 -8.44
C ALA A 158 -14.47 12.72 -9.26
N LEU A 159 -13.53 13.55 -9.70
CA LEU A 159 -12.44 13.18 -10.61
C LEU A 159 -11.05 13.40 -10.00
N TRP A 160 -10.89 13.13 -8.70
CA TRP A 160 -9.57 13.14 -8.01
C TRP A 160 -8.58 12.20 -8.70
N HIS A 161 -9.10 11.10 -9.24
CA HIS A 161 -8.44 10.14 -10.11
C HIS A 161 -9.41 9.77 -11.23
N PRO A 162 -8.96 9.04 -12.28
CA PRO A 162 -9.89 8.44 -13.22
C PRO A 162 -10.93 7.60 -12.49
N PRO A 163 -12.24 7.69 -12.85
CA PRO A 163 -13.34 7.28 -11.97
C PRO A 163 -13.70 5.79 -12.03
N LEU A 164 -12.73 4.88 -12.26
CA LEU A 164 -13.01 3.43 -12.32
C LEU A 164 -13.70 2.94 -11.05
N TYR A 165 -13.21 3.36 -9.89
CA TYR A 165 -13.81 2.94 -8.62
C TYR A 165 -15.23 3.48 -8.46
N VAL A 166 -15.43 4.75 -8.75
CA VAL A 166 -16.74 5.41 -8.65
C VAL A 166 -17.77 4.76 -9.59
N PHE A 167 -17.35 4.42 -10.82
CA PHE A 167 -18.21 3.68 -11.75
C PHE A 167 -18.53 2.26 -11.25
N THR A 168 -17.55 1.57 -10.67
CA THR A 168 -17.76 0.24 -10.09
C THR A 168 -18.73 0.30 -8.91
N LEU A 169 -18.57 1.31 -8.05
CA LEU A 169 -19.46 1.54 -6.91
C LEU A 169 -20.89 1.89 -7.37
N GLY A 170 -21.02 2.83 -8.31
CA GLY A 170 -22.31 3.22 -8.86
C GLY A 170 -23.03 2.07 -9.57
N TRP A 171 -22.31 1.22 -10.30
CA TRP A 171 -22.87 0.00 -10.86
C TRP A 171 -23.38 -0.94 -9.76
N ALA A 172 -22.61 -1.13 -8.68
CA ALA A 172 -23.02 -1.97 -7.57
C ALA A 172 -24.29 -1.41 -6.87
N PHE A 173 -24.35 -0.11 -6.65
CA PHE A 173 -25.53 0.57 -6.10
C PHE A 173 -26.77 0.40 -7.01
N GLY A 174 -26.58 0.51 -8.31
CA GLY A 174 -27.67 0.29 -9.29
C GLY A 174 -28.19 -1.15 -9.34
N GLN A 175 -27.32 -2.15 -9.04
CA GLN A 175 -27.71 -3.56 -9.09
C GLN A 175 -28.28 -4.10 -7.77
N TRP A 176 -27.69 -3.69 -6.63
CA TRP A 176 -27.97 -4.30 -5.31
C TRP A 176 -28.54 -3.31 -4.30
N GLY A 177 -28.77 -2.08 -4.70
CA GLY A 177 -29.22 -1.00 -3.82
C GLY A 177 -28.05 -0.33 -3.10
N GLU A 178 -28.30 0.92 -2.75
CA GLU A 178 -27.33 1.76 -2.02
C GLU A 178 -27.35 1.40 -0.53
N SER A 179 -26.19 1.01 -0.01
CA SER A 179 -25.95 0.77 1.40
C SER A 179 -24.46 0.67 1.68
N GLU A 180 -24.07 0.84 2.95
CA GLU A 180 -22.70 0.62 3.43
C GLU A 180 -22.23 -0.79 3.10
N GLN A 181 -23.12 -1.77 3.27
CA GLN A 181 -22.84 -3.17 2.98
C GLN A 181 -22.52 -3.38 1.49
N THR A 182 -23.32 -2.85 0.59
CA THR A 182 -23.08 -2.93 -0.86
C THR A 182 -21.75 -2.28 -1.23
N ALA A 183 -21.48 -1.09 -0.71
CA ALA A 183 -20.26 -0.37 -0.99
C ALA A 183 -19.01 -1.14 -0.54
N ARG A 184 -19.01 -1.67 0.69
CA ARG A 184 -17.86 -2.42 1.23
C ARG A 184 -17.67 -3.76 0.53
N LEU A 185 -18.74 -4.41 0.06
CA LEU A 185 -18.65 -5.64 -0.71
C LEU A 185 -17.90 -5.46 -2.04
N VAL A 186 -17.93 -4.27 -2.64
CA VAL A 186 -17.10 -3.94 -3.81
C VAL A 186 -15.61 -4.06 -3.47
N GLY A 187 -15.19 -3.50 -2.34
CA GLY A 187 -13.80 -3.60 -1.88
C GLY A 187 -13.40 -5.05 -1.56
N VAL A 188 -14.27 -5.78 -0.88
CA VAL A 188 -14.05 -7.20 -0.55
C VAL A 188 -13.91 -8.05 -1.82
N ALA A 189 -14.75 -7.83 -2.83
CA ALA A 189 -14.67 -8.54 -4.12
C ALA A 189 -13.36 -8.21 -4.85
N CYS A 190 -12.94 -6.94 -4.88
CA CYS A 190 -11.67 -6.53 -5.47
C CYS A 190 -10.47 -7.19 -4.77
N ASN A 191 -10.49 -7.27 -3.43
CA ASN A 191 -9.42 -7.96 -2.68
C ASN A 191 -9.43 -9.47 -2.88
N ALA A 192 -10.59 -10.09 -3.05
CA ALA A 192 -10.67 -11.51 -3.41
C ALA A 192 -10.08 -11.77 -4.81
N LEU A 193 -10.32 -10.88 -5.78
CA LEU A 193 -9.67 -10.94 -7.09
C LEU A 193 -8.16 -10.71 -6.99
N ALA A 194 -7.71 -9.77 -6.18
CA ALA A 194 -6.27 -9.54 -5.95
C ALA A 194 -5.61 -10.78 -5.33
N ALA A 195 -6.27 -11.44 -4.37
CA ALA A 195 -5.82 -12.70 -3.78
C ALA A 195 -5.73 -13.82 -4.83
N LEU A 196 -6.73 -13.96 -5.69
CA LEU A 196 -6.72 -14.92 -6.78
C LEU A 196 -5.54 -14.67 -7.74
N PHE A 197 -5.34 -13.42 -8.15
CA PHE A 197 -4.25 -13.07 -9.05
C PHE A 197 -2.87 -13.23 -8.38
N ALA A 198 -2.73 -12.92 -7.10
CA ALA A 198 -1.52 -13.19 -6.33
C ALA A 198 -1.23 -14.70 -6.22
N PHE A 199 -2.27 -15.51 -5.94
CA PHE A 199 -2.16 -16.98 -5.95
C PHE A 199 -1.68 -17.51 -7.30
N LEU A 200 -2.32 -17.12 -8.39
CA LEU A 200 -1.95 -17.54 -9.74
C LEU A 200 -0.53 -17.07 -10.11
N THR A 201 -0.16 -15.84 -9.72
CA THR A 201 1.20 -15.31 -9.91
C THR A 201 2.23 -16.19 -9.21
N GLY A 202 1.99 -16.56 -7.95
CA GLY A 202 2.87 -17.46 -7.20
C GLY A 202 2.94 -18.86 -7.81
N VAL A 203 1.82 -19.43 -8.25
CA VAL A 203 1.80 -20.71 -8.95
C VAL A 203 2.62 -20.62 -10.24
N VAL A 204 2.40 -19.62 -11.09
CA VAL A 204 3.16 -19.39 -12.33
C VAL A 204 4.65 -19.21 -12.01
N ALA A 205 5.00 -18.42 -11.01
CA ALA A 205 6.38 -18.17 -10.62
C ALA A 205 7.13 -19.44 -10.21
N LEU A 206 6.46 -20.34 -9.50
CA LEU A 206 7.04 -21.58 -8.98
C LEU A 206 6.82 -22.80 -9.87
N TRP A 207 6.01 -22.67 -10.93
CA TRP A 207 5.69 -23.78 -11.83
C TRP A 207 6.95 -24.36 -12.49
N GLY A 208 7.05 -25.68 -12.48
CA GLY A 208 8.21 -26.42 -13.00
C GLY A 208 9.45 -26.41 -12.10
N ARG A 209 9.42 -25.70 -10.97
CA ARG A 209 10.51 -25.64 -9.98
C ARG A 209 10.25 -26.52 -8.78
N THR A 210 8.99 -26.59 -8.36
CA THR A 210 8.54 -27.45 -7.28
C THR A 210 7.18 -28.05 -7.58
N ARG A 211 6.96 -29.29 -7.13
CA ARG A 211 5.67 -29.96 -7.20
C ARG A 211 4.65 -29.33 -6.25
N ALA A 212 5.12 -28.68 -5.19
CA ALA A 212 4.32 -28.02 -4.18
C ALA A 212 4.03 -26.53 -4.49
N ALA A 213 4.23 -26.08 -5.73
CA ALA A 213 3.98 -24.69 -6.13
C ALA A 213 2.60 -24.16 -5.72
N PRO A 214 1.48 -24.91 -5.92
CA PRO A 214 0.16 -24.44 -5.50
C PRO A 214 0.08 -24.26 -3.97
N LEU A 215 0.62 -25.18 -3.19
CA LEU A 215 0.60 -25.11 -1.73
C LEU A 215 1.39 -23.91 -1.20
N TYR A 216 2.60 -23.69 -1.70
CA TYR A 216 3.41 -22.54 -1.28
C TYR A 216 2.75 -21.20 -1.63
N SER A 217 2.15 -21.13 -2.82
CA SER A 217 1.39 -19.94 -3.22
C SER A 217 0.14 -19.75 -2.36
N ALA A 218 -0.58 -20.83 -2.05
CA ALA A 218 -1.77 -20.78 -1.20
C ALA A 218 -1.47 -20.29 0.21
N ILE A 219 -0.35 -20.71 0.82
CA ILE A 219 0.07 -20.22 2.15
C ILE A 219 0.30 -18.70 2.11
N GLY A 220 1.02 -18.20 1.11
CA GLY A 220 1.22 -16.75 0.96
C GLY A 220 -0.08 -15.99 0.77
N THR A 221 -0.98 -16.53 -0.06
CA THR A 221 -2.30 -15.92 -0.31
C THR A 221 -3.22 -16.01 0.92
N ALA A 222 -3.15 -17.08 1.69
CA ALA A 222 -3.91 -17.21 2.94
C ALA A 222 -3.49 -16.15 3.95
N LEU A 223 -2.18 -15.90 4.09
CA LEU A 223 -1.66 -14.82 4.92
C LEU A 223 -2.09 -13.44 4.42
N TYR A 224 -2.19 -13.24 3.11
CA TYR A 224 -2.77 -12.02 2.52
C TYR A 224 -4.24 -11.85 2.93
N LEU A 225 -5.08 -12.87 2.72
CA LEU A 225 -6.51 -12.83 3.00
C LEU A 225 -6.83 -12.59 4.49
N THR A 226 -6.00 -13.08 5.38
CA THR A 226 -6.20 -12.96 6.84
C THR A 226 -5.44 -11.79 7.46
N ASN A 227 -4.69 -11.03 6.66
CA ASN A 227 -3.91 -9.91 7.15
C ASN A 227 -4.80 -8.75 7.57
N PRO A 228 -4.65 -8.19 8.79
CA PRO A 228 -5.48 -7.08 9.25
C PRO A 228 -5.41 -5.84 8.34
N TYR A 229 -4.22 -5.54 7.83
CA TYR A 229 -4.00 -4.43 6.92
C TYR A 229 -4.81 -4.59 5.63
N VAL A 230 -4.86 -5.81 5.07
CA VAL A 230 -5.65 -6.13 3.87
C VAL A 230 -7.14 -6.09 4.17
N ILE A 231 -7.59 -6.70 5.28
CA ILE A 231 -9.01 -6.73 5.67
C ILE A 231 -9.53 -5.30 5.89
N GLN A 232 -8.81 -4.48 6.64
CA GLN A 232 -9.23 -3.10 6.89
C GLN A 232 -9.23 -2.26 5.61
N SER A 233 -8.25 -2.48 4.72
CA SER A 233 -8.20 -1.80 3.43
C SER A 233 -9.33 -2.24 2.48
N ALA A 234 -9.74 -3.51 2.54
CA ALA A 234 -10.86 -4.02 1.75
C ALA A 234 -12.21 -3.44 2.18
N LEU A 235 -12.32 -3.09 3.46
CA LEU A 235 -13.53 -2.49 4.05
C LEU A 235 -13.61 -0.98 3.85
N LEU A 236 -12.48 -0.31 3.66
CA LEU A 236 -12.44 1.13 3.40
C LEU A 236 -12.95 1.44 1.99
N LEU A 237 -13.85 2.41 1.84
CA LEU A 237 -14.23 2.93 0.53
C LEU A 237 -13.13 3.84 0.00
N ASP A 238 -12.21 3.24 -0.73
CA ASP A 238 -11.09 3.95 -1.35
C ASP A 238 -10.62 3.24 -2.63
N ILE A 239 -9.95 3.96 -3.50
CA ILE A 239 -9.39 3.46 -4.75
C ILE A 239 -8.26 2.45 -4.48
N ASP A 240 -7.38 2.76 -3.52
CA ASP A 240 -6.13 2.02 -3.28
C ASP A 240 -6.39 0.59 -2.82
N GLY A 241 -7.31 0.41 -1.86
CA GLY A 241 -7.69 -0.89 -1.31
C GLY A 241 -8.68 -1.69 -2.16
N THR A 242 -9.15 -1.15 -3.27
CA THR A 242 -10.21 -1.76 -4.08
C THR A 242 -9.74 -2.04 -5.51
N VAL A 243 -10.19 -1.25 -6.48
CA VAL A 243 -9.90 -1.48 -7.91
C VAL A 243 -8.42 -1.39 -8.25
N LEU A 244 -7.64 -0.58 -7.52
CA LEU A 244 -6.21 -0.46 -7.78
C LEU A 244 -5.47 -1.75 -7.40
N VAL A 245 -5.68 -2.28 -6.20
CA VAL A 245 -4.98 -3.50 -5.76
C VAL A 245 -5.33 -4.68 -6.67
N ALA A 246 -6.60 -4.80 -7.12
CA ALA A 246 -7.02 -5.84 -8.04
C ALA A 246 -6.37 -5.70 -9.43
N SER A 247 -6.36 -4.49 -9.99
CA SER A 247 -5.78 -4.22 -11.31
C SER A 247 -4.25 -4.39 -11.32
N ILE A 248 -3.57 -3.96 -10.27
CA ILE A 248 -2.12 -4.15 -10.10
C ILE A 248 -1.78 -5.64 -9.95
N ALA A 249 -2.55 -6.42 -9.19
CA ALA A 249 -2.34 -7.86 -9.05
C ALA A 249 -2.58 -8.60 -10.38
N LEU A 250 -3.60 -8.23 -11.15
CA LEU A 250 -3.83 -8.75 -12.50
C LEU A 250 -2.65 -8.42 -13.43
N LEU A 251 -2.21 -7.17 -13.45
CA LEU A 251 -1.09 -6.72 -14.26
C LEU A 251 0.21 -7.47 -13.88
N ALA A 252 0.44 -7.71 -12.58
CA ALA A 252 1.56 -8.49 -12.08
C ALA A 252 1.52 -9.95 -12.57
N LEU A 253 0.34 -10.58 -12.57
CA LEU A 253 0.14 -11.92 -13.12
C LEU A 253 0.52 -11.97 -14.61
N LEU A 254 -0.02 -11.04 -15.39
CA LEU A 254 0.20 -11.01 -16.83
C LEU A 254 1.68 -10.72 -17.19
N TYR A 255 2.32 -9.79 -16.48
CA TYR A 255 3.76 -9.57 -16.60
C TYR A 255 4.57 -10.83 -16.21
N THR A 256 4.20 -11.53 -15.15
CA THR A 256 4.88 -12.75 -14.73
C THR A 256 4.78 -13.84 -15.81
N VAL A 257 3.60 -14.00 -16.40
CA VAL A 257 3.40 -14.93 -17.54
C VAL A 257 4.22 -14.47 -18.75
N LEU A 258 4.16 -13.19 -19.11
CA LEU A 258 4.89 -12.60 -20.23
C LEU A 258 6.40 -12.78 -20.08
N LEU A 259 6.94 -12.52 -18.91
CA LEU A 259 8.37 -12.67 -18.63
C LEU A 259 8.83 -14.13 -18.71
N ARG A 260 7.96 -15.10 -18.42
CA ARG A 260 8.27 -16.54 -18.50
C ARG A 260 7.97 -17.16 -19.86
N ALA A 261 7.01 -16.62 -20.60
CA ALA A 261 6.60 -17.19 -21.89
C ALA A 261 7.70 -17.08 -22.94
N PRO A 262 7.87 -18.10 -23.79
CA PRO A 262 8.68 -17.96 -25.00
C PRO A 262 7.92 -17.08 -26.01
N LEU A 263 8.22 -15.79 -26.04
CA LEU A 263 7.60 -14.88 -27.01
C LEU A 263 7.99 -15.26 -28.44
N ARG A 264 7.01 -15.73 -29.19
CA ARG A 264 7.14 -16.04 -30.61
C ARG A 264 6.18 -15.13 -31.38
N LEU A 265 6.70 -14.14 -32.12
CA LEU A 265 5.87 -13.14 -32.82
C LEU A 265 4.91 -13.77 -33.86
N ARG A 266 5.19 -14.99 -34.33
CA ARG A 266 4.30 -15.75 -35.22
C ARG A 266 3.15 -16.45 -34.44
N SER A 267 3.18 -16.50 -33.12
CA SER A 267 2.16 -17.18 -32.32
C SER A 267 1.03 -16.21 -31.94
N PRO A 268 -0.24 -16.56 -32.22
CA PRO A 268 -1.38 -15.74 -31.81
C PRO A 268 -1.45 -15.58 -30.28
N TRP A 269 -0.99 -16.57 -29.51
CA TRP A 269 -0.93 -16.50 -28.06
C TRP A 269 0.00 -15.39 -27.55
N THR A 270 1.08 -15.09 -28.29
CA THR A 270 1.96 -13.97 -27.94
C THR A 270 1.22 -12.64 -28.04
N TRP A 271 0.48 -12.45 -29.12
CA TRP A 271 -0.30 -11.23 -29.35
C TRP A 271 -1.45 -11.10 -28.37
N LEU A 272 -2.15 -12.19 -28.06
CA LEU A 272 -3.18 -12.22 -27.05
C LEU A 272 -2.61 -11.81 -25.67
N LEU A 273 -1.50 -12.39 -25.25
CA LEU A 273 -0.86 -12.06 -23.98
C LEU A 273 -0.39 -10.60 -23.94
N LEU A 274 0.22 -10.09 -25.00
CA LEU A 274 0.60 -8.69 -25.11
C LEU A 274 -0.62 -7.77 -25.06
N GLY A 275 -1.69 -8.09 -25.78
CA GLY A 275 -2.94 -7.35 -25.76
C GLY A 275 -3.57 -7.32 -24.38
N MET A 276 -3.66 -8.47 -23.69
CA MET A 276 -4.18 -8.55 -22.33
C MET A 276 -3.33 -7.74 -21.35
N THR A 277 -2.01 -7.80 -21.45
CA THR A 277 -1.11 -7.04 -20.57
C THR A 277 -1.24 -5.53 -20.80
N THR A 278 -1.36 -5.12 -22.08
CA THR A 278 -1.61 -3.73 -22.47
C THR A 278 -2.97 -3.23 -21.94
N ALA A 279 -4.03 -4.04 -22.08
CA ALA A 279 -5.35 -3.71 -21.56
C ALA A 279 -5.36 -3.61 -20.02
N ALA A 280 -4.69 -4.55 -19.33
CA ALA A 280 -4.56 -4.51 -17.88
C ALA A 280 -3.76 -3.29 -17.39
N PHE A 281 -2.74 -2.85 -18.16
CA PHE A 281 -2.04 -1.61 -17.87
C PHE A 281 -2.97 -0.40 -18.00
N GLY A 282 -3.74 -0.30 -19.10
CA GLY A 282 -4.74 0.75 -19.29
C GLY A 282 -5.80 0.74 -18.17
N LEU A 283 -6.28 -0.43 -17.75
CA LEU A 283 -7.21 -0.59 -16.64
C LEU A 283 -6.60 -0.09 -15.31
N SER A 284 -5.33 -0.40 -15.06
CA SER A 284 -4.63 0.10 -13.87
C SER A 284 -4.49 1.63 -13.88
N MET A 285 -4.32 2.25 -15.06
CA MET A 285 -4.35 3.71 -15.20
C MET A 285 -5.75 4.30 -14.95
N TRP A 286 -6.82 3.58 -15.30
CA TRP A 286 -8.19 3.95 -14.96
C TRP A 286 -8.46 3.90 -13.44
N ALA A 287 -7.73 3.06 -12.71
CA ALA A 287 -7.79 3.05 -11.25
C ALA A 287 -6.93 4.20 -10.66
N LYS A 288 -5.65 4.27 -11.04
CA LYS A 288 -4.72 5.31 -10.55
C LYS A 288 -3.55 5.47 -11.52
N MET A 289 -3.46 6.61 -12.18
CA MET A 289 -2.56 6.84 -13.31
C MET A 289 -1.08 6.51 -13.03
N THR A 290 -0.59 6.77 -11.82
CA THR A 290 0.84 6.68 -11.52
C THR A 290 1.33 5.30 -11.10
N THR A 291 0.52 4.54 -10.37
CA THR A 291 0.94 3.26 -9.73
C THR A 291 1.24 2.17 -10.75
N ALA A 292 0.53 2.16 -11.90
CA ALA A 292 0.72 1.18 -12.97
C ALA A 292 2.17 1.15 -13.50
N PHE A 293 2.86 2.30 -13.51
CA PHE A 293 4.24 2.42 -13.99
C PHE A 293 5.28 1.70 -13.13
N ALA A 294 4.95 1.33 -11.89
CA ALA A 294 5.86 0.57 -11.04
C ALA A 294 6.18 -0.82 -11.61
N LEU A 295 5.26 -1.45 -12.38
CA LEU A 295 5.48 -2.78 -12.93
C LEU A 295 6.44 -2.79 -14.13
N PRO A 296 6.26 -1.94 -15.16
CA PRO A 296 7.28 -1.80 -16.20
C PRO A 296 8.65 -1.38 -15.65
N ALA A 297 8.69 -0.46 -14.68
CA ALA A 297 9.93 -0.07 -14.02
C ALA A 297 10.59 -1.26 -13.29
N GLY A 298 9.81 -2.04 -12.54
CA GLY A 298 10.26 -3.27 -11.91
C GLY A 298 10.74 -4.32 -12.92
N ALA A 299 10.05 -4.47 -14.06
CA ALA A 299 10.47 -5.34 -15.15
C ALA A 299 11.78 -4.87 -15.80
N ALA A 300 11.97 -3.55 -15.96
CA ALA A 300 13.22 -2.97 -16.45
C ALA A 300 14.40 -3.30 -15.51
N LEU A 301 14.24 -3.02 -14.23
CA LEU A 301 15.25 -3.35 -13.22
C LEU A 301 15.54 -4.84 -13.20
N TYR A 302 14.48 -5.66 -13.25
CA TYR A 302 14.64 -7.10 -13.33
C TYR A 302 15.43 -7.53 -14.57
N ARG A 303 15.09 -7.01 -15.76
CA ARG A 303 15.80 -7.32 -17.02
C ARG A 303 17.24 -6.86 -17.00
N LEU A 304 17.52 -5.71 -16.41
CA LEU A 304 18.87 -5.17 -16.30
C LEU A 304 19.78 -6.07 -15.45
N PHE A 305 19.27 -6.58 -14.34
CA PHE A 305 20.09 -7.25 -13.34
C PHE A 305 19.98 -8.79 -13.36
N ALA A 306 18.88 -9.36 -13.79
CA ALA A 306 18.58 -10.78 -13.57
C ALA A 306 18.58 -11.65 -14.84
N THR A 307 18.48 -11.12 -16.05
CA THR A 307 18.30 -11.94 -17.25
C THR A 307 19.55 -12.17 -18.07
N ARG A 308 19.81 -13.45 -18.42
CA ARG A 308 20.82 -13.82 -19.40
C ARG A 308 20.32 -15.00 -20.26
N PRO A 309 20.59 -15.06 -21.55
CA PRO A 309 21.23 -13.99 -22.36
C PRO A 309 20.33 -12.77 -22.51
N TRP A 310 20.94 -11.59 -22.57
CA TRP A 310 20.21 -10.33 -22.74
C TRP A 310 19.56 -10.31 -24.12
N ARG A 311 18.24 -10.11 -24.17
CA ARG A 311 17.46 -10.04 -25.41
C ARG A 311 16.85 -8.64 -25.54
N PRO A 312 17.56 -7.68 -26.14
CA PRO A 312 17.16 -6.28 -26.14
C PRO A 312 15.80 -6.04 -26.81
N TRP A 313 15.46 -6.80 -27.86
CA TRP A 313 14.16 -6.68 -28.52
C TRP A 313 12.98 -7.02 -27.61
N ARG A 314 13.15 -8.00 -26.69
CA ARG A 314 12.13 -8.30 -25.68
C ARG A 314 11.98 -7.17 -24.69
N ALA A 315 13.08 -6.59 -24.25
CA ALA A 315 13.05 -5.43 -23.35
C ALA A 315 12.34 -4.24 -24.03
N LEU A 316 12.53 -4.02 -25.32
CA LEU A 316 11.81 -2.97 -26.08
C LEU A 316 10.30 -3.20 -26.11
N ILE A 317 9.83 -4.46 -26.21
CA ILE A 317 8.39 -4.76 -26.17
C ILE A 317 7.84 -4.65 -24.75
N GLU A 318 8.50 -5.28 -23.79
CA GLU A 318 8.02 -5.41 -22.43
C GLU A 318 8.03 -4.07 -21.66
N LEU A 319 8.96 -3.18 -21.95
CA LEU A 319 9.19 -1.97 -21.17
C LEU A 319 8.48 -0.73 -21.74
N PRO A 320 8.70 -0.30 -23.00
CA PRO A 320 8.05 0.88 -23.52
C PRO A 320 6.73 0.58 -24.25
N VAL A 321 6.63 -0.51 -25.03
CA VAL A 321 5.48 -0.76 -25.90
C VAL A 321 4.20 -0.99 -25.09
N ILE A 322 4.25 -1.80 -24.03
CA ILE A 322 3.09 -2.04 -23.17
C ILE A 322 2.60 -0.76 -22.47
N PRO A 323 3.46 0.03 -21.79
CA PRO A 323 3.03 1.30 -21.20
C PRO A 323 2.55 2.31 -22.23
N VAL A 324 3.20 2.43 -23.40
CA VAL A 324 2.80 3.37 -24.45
C VAL A 324 1.43 3.01 -25.03
N LEU A 325 1.24 1.76 -25.45
CA LEU A 325 -0.04 1.31 -25.99
C LEU A 325 -1.14 1.27 -24.92
N GLY A 326 -0.83 0.85 -23.70
CA GLY A 326 -1.79 0.86 -22.60
C GLY A 326 -2.15 2.28 -22.15
N GLY A 327 -1.20 3.20 -22.15
CA GLY A 327 -1.45 4.63 -21.93
C GLY A 327 -2.29 5.24 -23.05
N ALA A 328 -2.00 4.90 -24.30
CA ALA A 328 -2.81 5.35 -25.45
C ALA A 328 -4.24 4.79 -25.37
N LEU A 329 -4.40 3.52 -25.01
CA LEU A 329 -5.71 2.91 -24.77
C LEU A 329 -6.47 3.62 -23.64
N PHE A 330 -5.79 3.92 -22.52
CA PHE A 330 -6.35 4.71 -21.44
C PHE A 330 -6.80 6.08 -21.93
N VAL A 331 -5.94 6.84 -22.60
CA VAL A 331 -6.28 8.19 -23.08
C VAL A 331 -7.44 8.16 -24.07
N ALA A 332 -7.46 7.19 -25.00
CA ALA A 332 -8.54 7.05 -25.97
C ALA A 332 -9.88 6.72 -25.30
N THR A 333 -9.88 5.76 -24.37
CA THR A 333 -11.11 5.37 -23.63
C THR A 333 -11.55 6.47 -22.68
N TRP A 334 -10.62 7.17 -22.03
CA TRP A 334 -10.90 8.35 -21.20
C TRP A 334 -11.51 9.48 -22.00
N TRP A 335 -10.93 9.82 -23.15
CA TRP A 335 -11.49 10.82 -24.05
C TRP A 335 -12.90 10.47 -24.47
N LEU A 336 -13.16 9.22 -24.87
CA LEU A 336 -14.50 8.75 -25.25
C LEU A 336 -15.50 8.86 -24.10
N ALA A 337 -15.11 8.50 -22.89
CA ALA A 337 -15.96 8.65 -21.70
C ALA A 337 -16.27 10.13 -21.43
N CYS A 338 -15.27 11.01 -21.52
CA CYS A 338 -15.46 12.44 -21.36
C CYS A 338 -16.45 13.03 -22.39
N GLN A 339 -16.33 12.63 -23.66
CA GLN A 339 -17.27 13.07 -24.70
C GLN A 339 -18.70 12.59 -24.44
N ARG A 340 -18.88 11.36 -23.94
CA ARG A 340 -20.22 10.80 -23.68
C ARG A 340 -20.90 11.40 -22.45
N LEU A 341 -20.13 11.72 -21.43
CA LEU A 341 -20.65 12.14 -20.12
C LEU A 341 -20.48 13.65 -19.86
N GLY A 342 -19.89 14.40 -20.79
CA GLY A 342 -19.62 15.81 -20.60
C GLY A 342 -18.53 16.13 -19.56
N MET A 343 -17.66 15.13 -19.23
CA MET A 343 -16.64 15.29 -18.21
C MET A 343 -15.47 16.16 -18.70
N PRO A 344 -14.87 16.98 -17.85
CA PRO A 344 -13.69 17.77 -18.20
C PRO A 344 -12.45 16.88 -18.38
N PHE A 345 -12.02 16.68 -19.62
CA PHE A 345 -10.93 15.74 -19.98
C PHE A 345 -9.62 15.98 -19.20
N LEU A 346 -9.24 17.24 -19.00
CA LEU A 346 -7.97 17.61 -18.38
C LEU A 346 -8.00 17.61 -16.84
N LEU A 347 -9.18 17.58 -16.23
CA LEU A 347 -9.32 17.76 -14.78
C LEU A 347 -8.48 16.78 -13.94
N PRO A 348 -8.50 15.46 -14.15
CA PRO A 348 -7.67 14.54 -13.35
C PRO A 348 -6.16 14.78 -13.53
N PHE A 349 -5.74 15.23 -14.71
CA PHE A 349 -4.33 15.54 -14.97
C PHE A 349 -3.91 16.86 -14.28
N GLN A 350 -4.80 17.84 -14.22
CA GLN A 350 -4.57 19.10 -13.50
C GLN A 350 -4.47 18.87 -12.00
N ILE A 351 -5.37 18.04 -11.44
CA ILE A 351 -5.33 17.64 -10.03
C ILE A 351 -4.02 16.92 -9.73
N LEU A 352 -3.65 15.92 -10.54
CA LEU A 352 -2.37 15.22 -10.38
C LEU A 352 -1.17 16.16 -10.46
N GLN A 353 -1.19 17.13 -11.38
CA GLN A 353 -0.13 18.13 -11.50
C GLN A 353 -0.04 19.01 -10.25
N HIS A 354 -1.17 19.41 -9.68
CA HIS A 354 -1.23 20.18 -8.44
C HIS A 354 -0.65 19.36 -7.27
N GLU A 355 -1.15 18.14 -7.06
CA GLU A 355 -0.63 17.24 -6.03
C GLU A 355 0.88 17.00 -6.14
N LEU A 356 1.40 16.86 -7.37
CA LEU A 356 2.85 16.68 -7.59
C LEU A 356 3.65 17.93 -7.27
N ARG A 357 3.11 19.12 -7.54
CA ARG A 357 3.74 20.41 -7.20
C ARG A 357 3.75 20.63 -5.69
N ASP A 358 2.63 20.36 -5.04
CA ASP A 358 2.51 20.49 -3.57
C ASP A 358 3.41 19.51 -2.85
N ALA A 359 3.48 18.25 -3.34
CA ALA A 359 4.42 17.26 -2.82
C ALA A 359 5.89 17.67 -3.04
N ALA A 360 6.21 18.37 -4.13
CA ALA A 360 7.55 18.88 -4.38
C ALA A 360 7.87 20.13 -3.53
N GLY A 361 6.85 20.96 -3.25
CA GLY A 361 6.98 22.16 -2.41
C GLY A 361 6.98 21.86 -0.91
N SER A 362 6.28 20.81 -0.47
CA SER A 362 6.26 20.36 0.92
C SER A 362 7.52 19.54 1.24
N THR A 363 8.66 20.20 1.34
CA THR A 363 9.93 19.56 1.77
C THR A 363 9.92 19.19 3.25
N SER A 364 8.92 19.63 3.98
CA SER A 364 8.90 19.65 5.44
C SER A 364 8.66 18.29 6.11
N GLY A 365 8.02 17.31 5.51
CA GLY A 365 7.64 16.08 6.18
C GLY A 365 8.78 15.27 6.80
N TRP A 366 8.99 14.03 6.31
CA TRP A 366 10.01 13.13 6.85
C TRP A 366 11.47 13.57 6.61
N ARG A 367 11.73 14.48 5.64
CA ARG A 367 13.07 15.02 5.37
C ARG A 367 13.55 15.93 6.49
N GLU A 368 12.64 16.72 7.05
CA GLU A 368 12.91 17.57 8.21
C GLU A 368 12.82 16.78 9.52
N ASN A 369 11.92 15.81 9.59
CA ASN A 369 11.75 14.97 10.76
C ASN A 369 11.65 13.48 10.36
N PRO A 370 12.77 12.75 10.28
CA PRO A 370 12.81 11.33 9.94
C PRO A 370 12.01 10.45 10.90
N ARG A 371 11.65 10.94 12.08
CA ARG A 371 10.78 10.25 13.03
C ARG A 371 9.39 9.99 12.43
N ILE A 372 8.85 10.93 11.63
CA ILE A 372 7.56 10.77 10.95
C ILE A 372 7.58 9.55 10.03
N LEU A 373 8.68 9.34 9.28
CA LEU A 373 8.84 8.16 8.44
C LEU A 373 8.90 6.88 9.27
N LEU A 374 9.62 6.88 10.39
CA LEU A 374 9.71 5.72 11.28
C LEU A 374 8.35 5.41 11.93
N GLU A 375 7.59 6.42 12.32
CA GLU A 375 6.23 6.24 12.84
C GLU A 375 5.31 5.59 11.79
N LEU A 376 5.31 6.08 10.56
CA LEU A 376 4.52 5.50 9.47
C LEU A 376 4.92 4.05 9.17
N VAL A 377 6.22 3.79 9.00
CA VAL A 377 6.72 2.43 8.73
C VAL A 377 6.37 1.49 9.88
N SER A 378 6.51 1.96 11.12
CA SER A 378 6.18 1.19 12.32
C SER A 378 4.69 0.87 12.38
N TYR A 379 3.85 1.85 12.09
CA TYR A 379 2.40 1.68 12.06
C TYR A 379 1.97 0.63 11.02
N VAL A 380 2.45 0.76 9.77
CA VAL A 380 2.16 -0.24 8.72
C VAL A 380 2.70 -1.62 9.12
N ALA A 381 3.90 -1.69 9.71
CA ALA A 381 4.52 -2.94 10.14
C ALA A 381 3.70 -3.65 11.23
N LEU A 382 3.11 -2.93 12.17
CA LEU A 382 2.26 -3.49 13.20
C LEU A 382 0.93 -4.02 12.62
N TRP A 383 0.34 -3.33 11.67
CA TRP A 383 -0.87 -3.81 10.98
C TRP A 383 -0.60 -5.04 10.10
N VAL A 384 0.53 -5.07 9.41
CA VAL A 384 0.93 -6.20 8.55
C VAL A 384 1.36 -7.42 9.37
N SER A 385 1.99 -7.25 10.46
CA SER A 385 2.67 -8.15 11.39
C SER A 385 4.18 -7.89 11.42
N PRO A 386 4.75 -7.64 12.59
CA PRO A 386 6.19 -7.43 12.71
C PRO A 386 7.01 -8.68 12.34
N TYR A 387 6.47 -9.88 12.55
CA TYR A 387 7.11 -11.14 12.17
C TYR A 387 7.20 -11.31 10.66
N LEU A 388 6.15 -10.92 9.94
CA LEU A 388 6.11 -10.96 8.49
C LEU A 388 7.05 -9.92 7.89
N VAL A 389 7.06 -8.70 8.44
CA VAL A 389 8.01 -7.64 8.05
C VAL A 389 9.45 -8.10 8.26
N PHE A 390 9.73 -8.75 9.38
CA PHE A 390 11.04 -9.37 9.64
C PHE A 390 11.45 -10.32 8.52
N LEU A 391 10.58 -11.25 8.13
CA LEU A 391 10.86 -12.21 7.05
C LEU A 391 11.18 -11.50 5.73
N PHE A 392 10.45 -10.43 5.42
CA PHE A 392 10.67 -9.67 4.18
C PHE A 392 11.95 -8.82 4.21
N VAL A 393 12.24 -8.18 5.32
CA VAL A 393 13.49 -7.41 5.48
C VAL A 393 14.69 -8.34 5.37
N TRP A 394 14.63 -9.51 6.02
CA TRP A 394 15.67 -10.52 5.92
C TRP A 394 15.84 -11.05 4.47
N ALA A 395 14.75 -11.45 3.81
CA ALA A 395 14.77 -11.93 2.43
C ALA A 395 15.24 -10.84 1.47
N GLY A 396 14.79 -9.59 1.69
CA GLY A 396 15.20 -8.43 0.92
C GLY A 396 16.69 -8.12 1.06
N ALA A 397 17.25 -8.18 2.28
CA ALA A 397 18.67 -7.97 2.53
C ALA A 397 19.51 -9.06 1.86
N ALA A 398 19.13 -10.32 2.00
CA ALA A 398 19.79 -11.44 1.33
C ALA A 398 19.77 -11.26 -0.20
N ARG A 399 18.66 -10.80 -0.73
CA ARG A 399 18.47 -10.65 -2.17
C ARG A 399 19.12 -9.40 -2.75
N LEU A 400 19.10 -8.31 -2.02
CA LEU A 400 19.80 -7.09 -2.40
C LEU A 400 21.31 -7.35 -2.55
N THR A 401 21.89 -8.14 -1.65
CA THR A 401 23.28 -8.57 -1.75
C THR A 401 23.52 -9.36 -3.03
N ASP A 402 22.67 -10.32 -3.36
CA ASP A 402 22.75 -11.06 -4.62
C ASP A 402 22.62 -10.12 -5.85
N LEU A 403 21.71 -9.17 -5.82
CA LEU A 403 21.48 -8.23 -6.92
C LEU A 403 22.63 -7.25 -7.12
N VAL A 404 23.24 -6.79 -6.04
CA VAL A 404 24.35 -5.83 -6.09
C VAL A 404 25.68 -6.54 -6.33
N VAL A 405 25.99 -7.57 -5.56
CA VAL A 405 27.27 -8.28 -5.61
C VAL A 405 27.33 -9.26 -6.78
N GLY A 406 26.20 -9.88 -7.13
CA GLY A 406 26.12 -10.85 -8.22
C GLY A 406 26.69 -10.38 -9.56
N PRO A 407 26.32 -9.19 -10.08
CA PRO A 407 26.89 -8.65 -11.33
C PRO A 407 28.42 -8.50 -11.27
N PHE A 408 28.96 -8.06 -10.15
CA PHE A 408 30.42 -7.92 -9.98
C PHE A 408 31.11 -9.28 -9.92
N VAL A 409 30.54 -10.26 -9.24
CA VAL A 409 31.02 -11.65 -9.20
C VAL A 409 31.02 -12.26 -10.62
N VAL A 410 29.95 -12.04 -11.37
CA VAL A 410 29.86 -12.54 -12.74
C VAL A 410 30.86 -11.83 -13.66
N LEU A 411 31.00 -10.52 -13.54
CA LEU A 411 32.00 -9.75 -14.30
C LEU A 411 33.42 -10.25 -13.96
N GLY A 412 33.74 -10.37 -12.68
CA GLY A 412 35.03 -10.90 -12.21
C GLY A 412 35.32 -12.31 -12.74
N ARG A 413 34.34 -13.21 -12.69
CA ARG A 413 34.48 -14.57 -13.25
C ARG A 413 34.68 -14.57 -14.77
N ARG A 414 34.00 -13.66 -15.50
CA ARG A 414 34.21 -13.49 -16.95
C ARG A 414 35.62 -13.00 -17.27
N LEU A 415 36.09 -12.00 -16.54
CA LEU A 415 37.44 -11.47 -16.71
C LEU A 415 38.49 -12.54 -16.42
N LEU A 416 38.23 -13.40 -15.44
CA LEU A 416 39.10 -14.54 -15.09
C LEU A 416 38.86 -15.79 -15.95
N ARG A 417 38.04 -15.71 -17.02
CA ARG A 417 37.69 -16.84 -17.93
C ARG A 417 37.18 -18.10 -17.20
N ARG A 418 36.66 -17.95 -15.98
CA ARG A 418 36.09 -19.10 -15.23
C ARG A 418 34.67 -19.39 -15.70
N PRO A 419 34.28 -20.69 -15.83
CA PRO A 419 32.94 -21.05 -16.23
C PRO A 419 31.93 -20.46 -15.24
N ALA A 420 30.83 -19.95 -15.76
CA ALA A 420 29.73 -19.48 -14.94
C ALA A 420 29.17 -20.69 -14.18
N ALA A 421 29.35 -20.74 -12.88
CA ALA A 421 28.61 -21.70 -12.07
C ALA A 421 27.12 -21.51 -12.29
N GLY A 422 26.38 -22.61 -12.46
CA GLY A 422 24.99 -22.65 -12.89
C GLY A 422 24.10 -21.55 -12.29
N GLU A 423 23.10 -21.12 -13.02
CA GLU A 423 22.27 -19.93 -12.82
C GLU A 423 22.02 -19.58 -11.34
N PRO A 424 22.68 -18.56 -10.77
CA PRO A 424 22.36 -18.11 -9.42
C PRO A 424 20.94 -17.47 -9.31
N TRP A 425 20.28 -17.29 -10.43
CA TRP A 425 19.12 -16.41 -10.62
C TRP A 425 17.79 -17.16 -10.81
N GLY A 426 17.75 -18.37 -10.39
CA GLY A 426 16.70 -19.32 -10.72
C GLY A 426 15.25 -19.00 -10.35
N ALA A 427 14.89 -17.82 -9.85
CA ALA A 427 13.51 -17.51 -9.47
C ALA A 427 13.10 -16.07 -9.81
N TRP A 428 13.46 -15.62 -10.95
CA TRP A 428 13.31 -14.26 -11.41
C TRP A 428 11.87 -13.69 -11.33
N ALA A 429 10.83 -14.51 -11.50
CA ALA A 429 9.46 -14.01 -11.40
C ALA A 429 9.12 -13.50 -9.99
N VAL A 430 9.72 -14.10 -8.96
CA VAL A 430 9.56 -13.64 -7.58
C VAL A 430 10.43 -12.43 -7.30
N ASP A 431 11.65 -12.41 -7.81
CA ASP A 431 12.50 -11.22 -7.73
C ASP A 431 11.82 -10.03 -8.39
N PHE A 432 11.18 -10.25 -9.55
CA PHE A 432 10.33 -9.25 -10.19
C PHE A 432 9.21 -8.76 -9.26
N SER A 433 8.48 -9.67 -8.63
CA SER A 433 7.41 -9.32 -7.71
C SER A 433 7.91 -8.54 -6.49
N LEU A 434 9.04 -8.96 -5.90
CA LEU A 434 9.65 -8.24 -4.77
C LEU A 434 10.12 -6.83 -5.17
N VAL A 435 10.75 -6.70 -6.34
CA VAL A 435 11.20 -5.39 -6.86
C VAL A 435 10.00 -4.49 -7.10
N CYS A 436 8.92 -5.00 -7.71
CA CYS A 436 7.70 -4.22 -7.93
C CYS A 436 7.06 -3.77 -6.61
N GLY A 437 6.92 -4.68 -5.65
CA GLY A 437 6.38 -4.36 -4.32
C GLY A 437 7.21 -3.31 -3.59
N ALA A 438 8.54 -3.44 -3.61
CA ALA A 438 9.45 -2.47 -3.03
C ALA A 438 9.39 -1.11 -3.76
N ALA A 439 9.30 -1.12 -5.10
CA ALA A 439 9.21 0.11 -5.90
C ALA A 439 7.91 0.88 -5.62
N ILE A 440 6.78 0.17 -5.48
CA ILE A 440 5.50 0.78 -5.10
C ILE A 440 5.60 1.42 -3.71
N GLY A 441 6.11 0.67 -2.72
CA GLY A 441 6.30 1.19 -1.37
C GLY A 441 7.22 2.41 -1.33
N ALA A 442 8.37 2.34 -2.01
CA ALA A 442 9.33 3.44 -2.07
C ALA A 442 8.76 4.69 -2.78
N ALA A 443 8.01 4.51 -3.88
CA ALA A 443 7.40 5.61 -4.60
C ALA A 443 6.43 6.41 -3.72
N TYR A 444 5.63 5.74 -2.90
CA TYR A 444 4.73 6.40 -1.96
C TYR A 444 5.46 7.06 -0.79
N LEU A 445 6.51 6.42 -0.25
CA LEU A 445 7.32 7.02 0.81
C LEU A 445 8.09 8.26 0.36
N ILE A 446 8.54 8.29 -0.90
CA ILE A 446 9.29 9.43 -1.45
C ILE A 446 8.33 10.56 -1.86
N LYS A 447 7.22 10.22 -2.50
CA LYS A 447 6.27 11.18 -3.07
C LYS A 447 5.51 11.96 -2.00
N LEU A 448 5.12 11.30 -0.91
CA LEU A 448 4.23 11.87 0.08
C LEU A 448 4.99 12.18 1.35
N ALA A 449 5.02 13.45 1.73
CA ALA A 449 5.61 13.91 2.99
C ALA A 449 4.91 13.29 4.22
N ALA A 450 3.60 13.07 4.10
CA ALA A 450 2.77 12.34 5.05
C ALA A 450 2.01 11.26 4.27
N SER A 451 2.58 10.06 4.20
CA SER A 451 1.95 8.95 3.48
C SER A 451 0.93 8.27 4.38
N PHE A 452 -0.33 8.27 3.97
CA PHE A 452 -1.34 7.47 4.66
C PHE A 452 -1.05 5.98 4.52
N PRO A 453 -1.30 5.17 5.56
CA PRO A 453 -1.10 3.72 5.50
C PRO A 453 -1.76 3.06 4.29
N LYS A 454 -2.96 3.51 3.89
CA LYS A 454 -3.75 2.97 2.77
C LYS A 454 -2.99 2.91 1.43
N TYR A 455 -2.07 3.83 1.18
CA TYR A 455 -1.34 3.88 -0.09
C TYR A 455 -0.38 2.71 -0.32
N HIS A 456 0.04 2.02 0.74
CA HIS A 456 0.98 0.90 0.62
C HIS A 456 0.30 -0.45 0.35
N ILE A 457 -1.04 -0.51 0.32
CA ILE A 457 -1.79 -1.76 0.17
C ILE A 457 -1.48 -2.48 -1.15
N SER A 458 -1.23 -1.73 -2.22
CA SER A 458 -0.95 -2.30 -3.55
C SER A 458 0.36 -3.11 -3.61
N MET A 459 1.23 -3.05 -2.58
CA MET A 459 2.40 -3.92 -2.48
C MET A 459 2.07 -5.31 -1.89
N MET A 460 0.94 -5.47 -1.19
CA MET A 460 0.62 -6.70 -0.45
C MET A 460 0.44 -7.95 -1.34
N PRO A 461 -0.13 -7.89 -2.55
CA PRO A 461 -0.17 -9.04 -3.46
C PRO A 461 1.24 -9.58 -3.79
N PHE A 462 2.23 -8.71 -3.90
CA PHE A 462 3.62 -9.11 -4.15
C PHE A 462 4.25 -9.78 -2.91
N TRP A 463 3.84 -9.36 -1.71
CA TRP A 463 4.25 -10.02 -0.47
C TRP A 463 3.69 -11.44 -0.40
N ALA A 464 2.44 -11.65 -0.79
CA ALA A 464 1.85 -12.99 -0.86
C ALA A 464 2.69 -13.93 -1.75
N VAL A 465 3.07 -13.47 -2.94
CA VAL A 465 3.95 -14.20 -3.86
C VAL A 465 5.33 -14.43 -3.24
N GLY A 466 5.88 -13.40 -2.57
CA GLY A 466 7.18 -13.44 -1.90
C GLY A 466 7.25 -14.50 -0.79
N ILE A 467 6.19 -14.69 0.01
CA ILE A 467 6.11 -15.71 1.05
C ILE A 467 6.21 -17.11 0.42
N GLY A 468 5.45 -17.38 -0.63
CA GLY A 468 5.50 -18.66 -1.34
C GLY A 468 6.91 -19.01 -1.82
N TYR A 469 7.61 -18.01 -2.36
CA TYR A 469 8.99 -18.15 -2.79
C TYR A 469 9.97 -18.37 -1.63
N LEU A 470 9.80 -17.62 -0.55
CA LEU A 470 10.64 -17.74 0.66
C LEU A 470 10.57 -19.16 1.23
N LEU A 471 9.36 -19.72 1.31
CA LEU A 471 9.13 -21.09 1.73
C LEU A 471 9.83 -22.11 0.82
N PHE A 472 9.81 -21.88 -0.48
CA PHE A 472 10.43 -22.75 -1.47
C PHE A 472 11.96 -22.74 -1.39
N ARG A 473 12.58 -21.53 -1.33
CA ARG A 473 14.01 -21.40 -1.58
C ARG A 473 14.87 -21.36 -0.33
N TYR A 474 14.39 -20.69 0.72
CA TYR A 474 15.26 -20.36 1.85
C TYR A 474 15.09 -21.28 3.05
N VAL A 475 14.05 -22.12 3.06
CA VAL A 475 13.75 -23.00 4.20
C VAL A 475 14.60 -24.26 4.15
N LYS A 476 15.53 -24.40 5.11
CA LYS A 476 16.37 -25.61 5.30
C LYS A 476 16.38 -26.06 6.76
N ARG A 477 16.87 -27.27 7.01
CA ARG A 477 17.15 -27.72 8.38
C ARG A 477 18.39 -27.00 8.92
N VAL A 478 18.28 -26.43 10.10
CA VAL A 478 19.33 -25.65 10.76
C VAL A 478 19.39 -26.03 12.25
N ALA A 479 20.39 -25.52 12.98
CA ALA A 479 20.59 -25.81 14.38
C ALA A 479 19.38 -25.39 15.24
N TRP A 480 19.12 -26.17 16.30
CA TRP A 480 17.92 -26.04 17.14
C TRP A 480 17.81 -24.69 17.88
N TRP A 481 18.93 -24.04 18.18
CA TRP A 481 18.96 -22.76 18.88
C TRP A 481 18.61 -21.54 17.99
N GLU A 482 18.80 -21.62 16.69
CA GLU A 482 18.53 -20.55 15.76
C GLU A 482 17.06 -20.07 15.78
N PRO A 483 16.03 -20.96 15.87
CA PRO A 483 14.64 -20.54 16.01
C PRO A 483 14.38 -19.62 17.19
N ALA A 484 15.01 -19.86 18.34
CA ALA A 484 14.84 -19.04 19.54
C ALA A 484 15.38 -17.61 19.32
N VAL A 485 16.57 -17.47 18.75
CA VAL A 485 17.17 -16.16 18.44
C VAL A 485 16.28 -15.34 17.51
N TYR A 486 15.74 -15.98 16.48
CA TYR A 486 14.85 -15.30 15.53
C TYR A 486 13.50 -14.93 16.14
N ALA A 487 12.92 -15.79 16.98
CA ALA A 487 11.67 -15.48 17.67
C ALA A 487 11.82 -14.27 18.60
N VAL A 488 12.92 -14.22 19.38
CA VAL A 488 13.26 -13.07 20.24
C VAL A 488 13.49 -11.81 19.39
N SER A 489 14.18 -11.92 18.25
CA SER A 489 14.38 -10.80 17.34
C SER A 489 13.06 -10.26 16.74
N GLY A 490 12.15 -11.18 16.38
CA GLY A 490 10.81 -10.79 15.91
C GLY A 490 9.98 -10.09 16.98
N ALA A 491 10.00 -10.60 18.23
CA ALA A 491 9.34 -9.98 19.37
C ALA A 491 9.92 -8.57 19.67
N GLY A 492 11.24 -8.44 19.59
CA GLY A 492 11.88 -7.13 19.77
C GLY A 492 11.58 -6.14 18.68
N MET A 493 11.41 -6.63 17.44
CA MET A 493 10.98 -5.77 16.34
C MET A 493 9.54 -5.26 16.56
N ALA A 494 8.66 -6.11 17.11
CA ALA A 494 7.32 -5.69 17.51
C ALA A 494 7.39 -4.57 18.57
N GLY A 495 8.21 -4.75 19.62
CA GLY A 495 8.45 -3.76 20.64
C GLY A 495 9.05 -2.47 20.08
N TYR A 496 10.06 -2.57 19.24
CA TYR A 496 10.69 -1.41 18.58
C TYR A 496 9.66 -0.60 17.79
N PHE A 497 8.89 -1.23 16.92
CA PHE A 497 7.85 -0.53 16.15
C PHE A 497 6.79 0.12 17.05
N SER A 498 6.39 -0.57 18.12
CA SER A 498 5.41 -0.03 19.05
C SER A 498 5.90 1.22 19.79
N SER A 499 7.21 1.34 20.04
CA SER A 499 7.79 2.54 20.65
C SER A 499 7.63 3.82 19.82
N PHE A 500 7.46 3.71 18.51
CA PHE A 500 7.21 4.84 17.61
C PHE A 500 5.71 5.18 17.47
N VAL A 501 4.84 4.21 17.71
CA VAL A 501 3.39 4.37 17.52
C VAL A 501 2.71 4.73 18.85
N GLY A 502 3.36 4.45 19.98
CA GLY A 502 2.84 4.73 21.32
C GLY A 502 1.47 4.06 21.53
N ASP A 503 0.59 4.74 22.24
CA ASP A 503 -0.77 4.25 22.57
C ASP A 503 -1.70 4.07 21.34
N LYS A 504 -1.27 4.48 20.17
CA LYS A 504 -2.07 4.41 18.94
C LYS A 504 -2.35 2.99 18.46
N PHE A 505 -1.60 1.99 18.94
CA PHE A 505 -1.83 0.60 18.61
C PHE A 505 -2.43 -0.16 19.78
N VAL A 506 -3.72 -0.45 19.70
CA VAL A 506 -4.57 -0.97 20.80
C VAL A 506 -3.99 -2.19 21.52
N LEU A 507 -3.26 -3.08 20.82
CA LEU A 507 -2.67 -4.29 21.41
C LEU A 507 -1.56 -4.02 22.44
N PHE A 508 -1.00 -2.80 22.48
CA PHE A 508 0.15 -2.47 23.32
C PHE A 508 -0.15 -1.50 24.46
N ARG A 509 -1.39 -1.09 24.62
CA ARG A 509 -1.79 -0.27 25.76
C ARG A 509 -1.49 -0.99 27.06
N GLY A 510 -0.71 -0.37 27.93
CA GLY A 510 -0.35 -0.90 29.26
C GLY A 510 0.94 -1.70 29.33
N PHE A 511 1.70 -1.86 28.23
CA PHE A 511 2.99 -2.55 28.22
C PHE A 511 4.22 -1.64 28.15
N ASP A 512 4.07 -0.34 28.34
CA ASP A 512 5.09 0.70 28.14
C ASP A 512 6.40 0.46 28.90
N PHE A 513 6.32 -0.14 30.10
CA PHE A 513 7.51 -0.41 30.92
C PHE A 513 8.35 -1.60 30.46
N VAL A 514 7.78 -2.52 29.67
CA VAL A 514 8.48 -3.72 29.21
C VAL A 514 9.32 -3.42 27.95
N TYR A 515 8.94 -2.40 27.20
CA TYR A 515 9.55 -2.06 25.93
C TYR A 515 11.06 -1.73 26.01
N PRO A 516 11.56 -0.85 26.91
CA PRO A 516 12.96 -0.46 26.89
C PRO A 516 13.91 -1.64 27.17
N LEU A 517 13.50 -2.61 27.97
CA LEU A 517 14.31 -3.79 28.34
C LEU A 517 14.40 -4.82 27.24
N LEU A 518 13.36 -4.99 26.43
CA LEU A 518 13.30 -5.99 25.36
C LEU A 518 13.69 -5.44 24.00
N VAL A 519 13.38 -4.17 23.74
CA VAL A 519 13.54 -3.54 22.44
C VAL A 519 14.99 -3.43 22.02
N PHE A 520 15.87 -2.99 22.92
CA PHE A 520 17.28 -2.75 22.57
C PHE A 520 18.04 -4.04 22.20
N PRO A 521 18.09 -5.08 23.05
CA PRO A 521 18.82 -6.31 22.70
C PRO A 521 18.20 -7.03 21.49
N ALA A 522 16.88 -6.95 21.31
CA ALA A 522 16.22 -7.57 20.18
C ALA A 522 16.43 -6.80 18.87
N THR A 523 16.51 -5.47 18.92
CA THR A 523 16.89 -4.64 17.76
C THR A 523 18.34 -4.95 17.33
N LEU A 524 19.26 -5.08 18.27
CA LEU A 524 20.63 -5.52 17.98
C LEU A 524 20.67 -6.92 17.38
N GLY A 525 19.92 -7.87 17.95
CA GLY A 525 19.77 -9.21 17.39
C GLY A 525 19.22 -9.21 15.97
N PHE A 526 18.21 -8.39 15.70
CA PHE A 526 17.64 -8.21 14.37
C PHE A 526 18.66 -7.62 13.39
N ALA A 527 19.35 -6.55 13.76
CA ALA A 527 20.38 -5.92 12.93
C ALA A 527 21.51 -6.93 12.61
N PHE A 528 21.92 -7.71 13.59
CA PHE A 528 22.90 -8.78 13.40
C PHE A 528 22.41 -9.86 12.41
N LEU A 529 21.14 -10.27 12.49
CA LEU A 529 20.57 -11.26 11.58
C LEU A 529 20.42 -10.73 10.15
N VAL A 530 20.04 -9.46 9.99
CA VAL A 530 20.01 -8.78 8.68
C VAL A 530 21.42 -8.72 8.09
N LEU A 531 22.42 -8.39 8.91
CA LEU A 531 23.83 -8.38 8.49
C LEU A 531 24.30 -9.79 8.08
N CYS A 532 23.96 -10.85 8.84
CA CYS A 532 24.26 -12.23 8.46
C CYS A 532 23.60 -12.63 7.13
N ALA A 533 22.37 -12.22 6.90
CA ALA A 533 21.68 -12.43 5.63
C ALA A 533 22.38 -11.71 4.49
N ALA A 534 22.76 -10.44 4.70
CA ALA A 534 23.50 -9.61 3.74
C ALA A 534 24.90 -10.18 3.43
N LEU A 535 25.56 -10.80 4.41
CA LEU A 535 26.87 -11.44 4.23
C LEU A 535 26.81 -12.88 3.65
N GLY A 536 25.67 -13.31 3.11
CA GLY A 536 25.57 -14.55 2.35
C GLY A 536 25.05 -15.77 3.10
N ARG A 537 24.60 -15.62 4.34
CA ARG A 537 23.88 -16.69 5.05
C ARG A 537 22.38 -16.66 4.69
N HIS A 538 22.03 -17.31 3.58
CA HIS A 538 20.69 -17.20 2.96
C HIS A 538 19.70 -18.29 3.42
N HIS A 539 19.95 -18.97 4.53
CA HIS A 539 19.07 -20.06 4.93
C HIS A 539 18.31 -19.74 6.20
N LEU A 540 16.98 -19.82 6.11
CA LEU A 540 16.10 -19.77 7.27
C LEU A 540 15.84 -21.18 7.80
N PRO A 541 15.92 -21.40 9.13
CA PRO A 541 15.50 -22.64 9.74
C PRO A 541 14.06 -22.96 9.41
N ARG A 542 13.77 -24.21 9.03
CA ARG A 542 12.41 -24.66 8.74
C ARG A 542 11.47 -24.44 9.93
N GLN A 543 11.94 -24.78 11.12
CA GLN A 543 11.19 -24.63 12.37
C GLN A 543 10.89 -23.16 12.65
N LEU A 544 11.85 -22.26 12.42
CA LEU A 544 11.66 -20.84 12.57
C LEU A 544 10.61 -20.31 11.59
N THR A 545 10.72 -20.68 10.31
CA THR A 545 9.77 -20.18 9.31
C THR A 545 8.35 -20.57 9.69
N VAL A 546 8.14 -21.80 10.13
CA VAL A 546 6.83 -22.25 10.64
C VAL A 546 6.43 -21.44 11.87
N LEU A 547 7.32 -21.23 12.83
CA LEU A 547 7.04 -20.44 14.03
C LEU A 547 6.65 -18.99 13.68
N LEU A 548 7.41 -18.31 12.82
CA LEU A 548 7.12 -16.93 12.43
C LEU A 548 5.81 -16.81 11.65
N LEU A 549 5.46 -17.80 10.84
CA LEU A 549 4.16 -17.83 10.17
C LEU A 549 3.02 -18.06 11.18
N LEU A 550 3.20 -18.95 12.18
CA LEU A 550 2.22 -19.14 13.24
C LEU A 550 2.07 -17.86 14.10
N LEU A 551 3.18 -17.21 14.45
CA LEU A 551 3.15 -15.93 15.16
C LEU A 551 2.48 -14.83 14.35
N THR A 552 2.69 -14.81 13.03
CA THR A 552 1.99 -13.88 12.11
C THR A 552 0.48 -14.14 12.12
N LEU A 553 0.06 -15.40 12.10
CA LEU A 553 -1.36 -15.75 12.18
C LEU A 553 -1.97 -15.37 13.54
N ALA A 554 -1.26 -15.64 14.64
CA ALA A 554 -1.69 -15.27 16.00
C ALA A 554 -1.80 -13.74 16.15
N TRP A 555 -0.81 -13.00 15.65
CA TRP A 555 -0.84 -11.54 15.59
C TRP A 555 -2.03 -11.03 14.80
N SER A 556 -2.20 -11.53 13.57
CA SER A 556 -3.31 -11.16 12.68
C SER A 556 -4.66 -11.46 13.33
N TRP A 557 -4.78 -12.60 14.02
CA TRP A 557 -5.99 -12.95 14.77
C TRP A 557 -6.27 -11.94 15.88
N GLY A 558 -5.27 -11.60 16.70
CA GLY A 558 -5.41 -10.62 17.80
C GLY A 558 -5.88 -9.25 17.29
N VAL A 559 -5.21 -8.71 16.29
CA VAL A 559 -5.56 -7.40 15.70
C VAL A 559 -6.94 -7.42 15.06
N ASN A 560 -7.24 -8.44 14.25
CA ASN A 560 -8.56 -8.55 13.60
C ASN A 560 -9.69 -8.73 14.61
N SER A 561 -9.48 -9.48 15.69
CA SER A 561 -10.48 -9.68 16.73
C SER A 561 -10.79 -8.37 17.46
N ALA A 562 -9.77 -7.56 17.74
CA ALA A 562 -9.94 -6.23 18.31
C ALA A 562 -10.71 -5.32 17.36
N GLN A 563 -10.38 -5.31 16.07
CA GLN A 563 -11.08 -4.48 15.07
C GLN A 563 -12.51 -4.93 14.78
N ARG A 564 -12.78 -6.23 14.87
CA ARG A 564 -14.12 -6.78 14.70
C ARG A 564 -15.11 -6.25 15.72
N GLY A 565 -14.68 -6.09 16.98
CA GLY A 565 -15.49 -5.57 18.08
C GLY A 565 -15.51 -4.05 18.21
N ALA A 566 -14.65 -3.35 17.49
CA ALA A 566 -14.56 -1.90 17.56
C ALA A 566 -15.71 -1.21 16.82
N THR A 567 -16.20 -0.09 17.34
CA THR A 567 -17.21 0.74 16.67
C THR A 567 -16.67 1.40 15.41
N TYR A 568 -15.38 1.74 15.41
CA TYR A 568 -14.67 2.32 14.27
C TYR A 568 -13.31 1.64 14.07
N SER A 569 -12.75 1.76 12.87
CA SER A 569 -11.40 1.29 12.56
C SER A 569 -10.35 2.34 12.91
N THR A 570 -9.40 1.97 13.75
CA THR A 570 -8.24 2.83 14.06
C THR A 570 -7.19 2.85 12.96
N ALA A 571 -7.26 1.88 12.00
CA ALA A 571 -6.32 1.82 10.87
C ALA A 571 -6.61 2.88 9.81
N TYR A 572 -7.89 3.09 9.48
CA TYR A 572 -8.31 3.85 8.32
C TYR A 572 -9.43 4.84 8.61
N ASN A 573 -9.75 5.06 9.88
CA ASN A 573 -10.78 6.02 10.29
C ASN A 573 -12.13 5.82 9.58
N TYR A 574 -12.67 4.60 9.58
CA TYR A 574 -14.04 4.35 9.15
C TYR A 574 -14.88 3.75 10.29
N GLY A 575 -16.16 3.96 10.24
CA GLY A 575 -17.10 3.44 11.22
C GLY A 575 -17.93 4.53 11.91
N SER A 576 -18.58 4.21 13.04
CA SER A 576 -19.49 5.12 13.71
C SER A 576 -18.73 6.09 14.63
N PHE A 577 -18.85 7.38 14.35
CA PHE A 577 -18.38 8.49 15.16
C PHE A 577 -19.54 9.37 15.67
N GLY A 578 -20.80 8.99 15.40
CA GLY A 578 -21.98 9.78 15.72
C GLY A 578 -22.62 10.49 14.52
N GLN A 579 -22.09 10.34 13.29
CA GLN A 579 -22.57 11.00 12.08
C GLN A 579 -24.06 10.77 11.83
N GLU A 580 -24.58 9.54 12.01
CA GLU A 580 -26.01 9.24 11.83
C GLU A 580 -26.90 9.93 12.87
N ALA A 581 -26.46 10.00 14.14
CA ALA A 581 -27.20 10.69 15.19
C ALA A 581 -27.22 12.20 14.93
N THR A 582 -26.09 12.75 14.51
CA THR A 582 -25.94 14.15 14.10
C THR A 582 -26.86 14.47 12.92
N ALA A 583 -26.89 13.60 11.89
CA ALA A 583 -27.79 13.76 10.75
C ALA A 583 -29.26 13.76 11.12
N ARG A 584 -29.69 12.83 11.99
CA ARG A 584 -31.07 12.82 12.53
C ARG A 584 -31.39 14.12 13.29
N ARG A 585 -30.43 14.68 14.04
CA ARG A 585 -30.65 15.95 14.72
C ARG A 585 -30.80 17.10 13.72
N ILE A 586 -29.95 17.16 12.70
CA ILE A 586 -30.08 18.17 11.60
C ILE A 586 -31.46 18.09 10.96
N ASP A 587 -31.94 16.89 10.61
CA ASP A 587 -33.26 16.70 10.02
C ASP A 587 -34.41 17.16 10.93
N SER A 588 -34.20 17.21 12.25
CA SER A 588 -35.20 17.68 13.19
C SER A 588 -35.22 19.19 13.39
N ILE A 589 -34.11 19.89 13.08
CA ILE A 589 -33.96 21.33 13.32
C ILE A 589 -33.90 22.17 12.04
N THR A 590 -33.63 21.53 10.88
CA THR A 590 -33.63 22.21 9.57
C THR A 590 -34.87 21.86 8.76
N ARG A 591 -35.31 22.79 7.94
CA ARG A 591 -36.37 22.55 6.93
C ARG A 591 -35.76 22.02 5.65
N PRO A 592 -36.49 21.22 4.85
CA PRO A 592 -36.03 20.85 3.53
C PRO A 592 -35.66 22.09 2.69
N GLY A 593 -34.45 22.10 2.12
CA GLY A 593 -33.95 23.24 1.36
C GLY A 593 -33.38 24.39 2.19
N GLN A 594 -33.30 24.27 3.50
CA GLN A 594 -32.59 25.24 4.36
C GLN A 594 -31.10 24.89 4.38
N PRO A 595 -30.19 25.80 3.98
CA PRO A 595 -28.77 25.54 4.00
C PRO A 595 -28.24 25.40 5.44
N TYR A 596 -27.30 24.47 5.63
CA TYR A 596 -26.53 24.34 6.86
C TYR A 596 -25.04 24.13 6.53
N ILE A 597 -24.15 24.45 7.48
CA ILE A 597 -22.73 24.08 7.39
C ILE A 597 -22.60 22.68 7.94
N GLY A 598 -21.90 21.78 7.22
CA GLY A 598 -21.74 20.40 7.68
C GLY A 598 -20.63 19.63 6.96
N SER A 599 -20.25 18.50 7.53
CA SER A 599 -19.36 17.55 6.91
C SER A 599 -20.12 16.63 5.95
N ARG A 600 -19.40 16.04 4.97
CA ARG A 600 -19.99 15.13 3.98
C ARG A 600 -20.56 13.87 4.60
N ASP A 601 -19.93 13.35 5.62
CA ASP A 601 -20.35 12.17 6.36
C ASP A 601 -21.70 12.38 7.06
N VAL A 602 -21.94 13.54 7.64
CA VAL A 602 -23.25 13.90 8.19
C VAL A 602 -24.27 14.12 7.08
N ALA A 603 -23.88 14.88 6.05
CA ALA A 603 -24.75 15.19 4.93
C ALA A 603 -25.23 13.94 4.16
N TYR A 604 -24.40 12.88 4.10
CA TYR A 604 -24.78 11.63 3.46
C TYR A 604 -25.99 10.95 4.15
N TYR A 605 -26.08 11.04 5.49
CA TYR A 605 -27.16 10.45 6.27
C TYR A 605 -28.34 11.41 6.51
N ALA A 606 -28.16 12.70 6.29
CA ALA A 606 -29.22 13.69 6.44
C ALA A 606 -30.21 13.66 5.26
N ARG A 607 -31.50 13.81 5.53
CA ARG A 607 -32.54 14.01 4.49
C ARG A 607 -32.40 15.37 3.82
N ASN A 608 -32.03 16.38 4.63
CA ASN A 608 -31.69 17.69 4.09
C ASN A 608 -30.24 17.68 3.64
N GLN A 609 -30.07 17.56 2.34
CA GLN A 609 -28.76 17.44 1.72
C GLN A 609 -28.22 18.77 1.18
N LEU A 610 -28.86 19.88 1.50
CA LEU A 610 -28.38 21.22 1.14
C LEU A 610 -27.39 21.70 2.20
N TYR A 611 -26.10 21.47 1.98
CA TYR A 611 -25.06 21.84 2.94
C TYR A 611 -23.92 22.65 2.29
N VAL A 612 -23.29 23.48 3.11
CA VAL A 612 -22.01 24.11 2.82
C VAL A 612 -20.94 23.24 3.49
N ASP A 613 -19.99 22.74 2.71
CA ASP A 613 -18.93 21.88 3.24
C ASP A 613 -18.13 22.61 4.33
N GLN A 614 -17.85 21.90 5.43
CA GLN A 614 -17.12 22.47 6.56
C GLN A 614 -15.71 22.96 6.20
N ASP A 615 -15.06 22.42 5.16
CA ASP A 615 -13.77 22.93 4.70
C ASP A 615 -13.93 24.36 4.16
N THR A 616 -15.04 24.66 3.46
CA THR A 616 -15.40 26.01 3.04
C THR A 616 -15.61 26.95 4.25
N PHE A 617 -16.22 26.43 5.33
CA PHE A 617 -16.34 27.19 6.56
C PHE A 617 -14.98 27.52 7.17
N TRP A 618 -14.07 26.55 7.27
CA TRP A 618 -12.73 26.79 7.84
C TRP A 618 -11.91 27.77 7.01
N GLU A 619 -11.98 27.70 5.69
CA GLU A 619 -11.36 28.72 4.82
C GLU A 619 -11.95 30.10 5.03
N HIS A 620 -13.27 30.18 5.20
CA HIS A 620 -13.93 31.43 5.51
C HIS A 620 -13.47 32.01 6.84
N ILE A 621 -13.42 31.19 7.91
CA ILE A 621 -12.91 31.57 9.23
C ILE A 621 -11.46 32.07 9.15
N ALA A 622 -10.58 31.40 8.41
CA ALA A 622 -9.20 31.85 8.22
C ALA A 622 -9.12 33.26 7.57
N ARG A 623 -10.04 33.58 6.66
CA ARG A 623 -10.14 34.94 6.05
C ARG A 623 -10.63 35.97 7.06
N LEU A 624 -11.64 35.62 7.87
CA LEU A 624 -12.11 36.51 8.93
C LEU A 624 -10.99 36.79 9.94
N ASP A 625 -10.22 35.75 10.33
CA ASP A 625 -9.10 35.89 11.27
C ASP A 625 -8.02 36.84 10.72
N THR A 626 -7.67 36.69 9.43
CA THR A 626 -6.74 37.59 8.74
C THR A 626 -7.24 39.04 8.70
N ALA A 627 -8.55 39.22 8.62
CA ALA A 627 -9.18 40.54 8.64
C ALA A 627 -9.38 41.09 10.09
N GLY A 628 -9.02 40.34 11.12
CA GLY A 628 -9.20 40.72 12.53
C GLY A 628 -10.66 40.62 13.02
N ILE A 629 -11.54 39.95 12.28
CA ILE A 629 -12.96 39.75 12.62
C ILE A 629 -13.08 38.43 13.37
N LYS A 630 -13.60 38.47 14.60
CA LYS A 630 -13.70 37.29 15.49
C LYS A 630 -15.11 36.70 15.61
N THR A 631 -16.03 37.14 14.77
CA THR A 631 -17.41 36.69 14.78
C THR A 631 -17.85 36.26 13.39
N PHE A 632 -18.44 35.08 13.28
CA PHE A 632 -19.10 34.62 12.07
C PHE A 632 -20.55 35.17 12.01
N ASP A 633 -20.89 35.89 10.95
CA ASP A 633 -22.19 36.55 10.79
C ASP A 633 -23.28 35.69 10.14
N GLY A 634 -22.96 34.44 9.75
CA GLY A 634 -23.85 33.51 9.07
C GLY A 634 -23.81 33.62 7.55
N ARG A 635 -23.03 34.52 6.98
CA ARG A 635 -22.89 34.65 5.52
C ARG A 635 -21.77 33.79 5.01
N ILE A 636 -22.08 32.88 4.13
CA ILE A 636 -21.08 31.96 3.57
C ILE A 636 -21.56 31.42 2.22
N ALA A 637 -20.67 31.27 1.26
CA ALA A 637 -20.90 30.56 0.02
C ALA A 637 -22.12 31.09 -0.79
N GLY A 638 -22.33 32.38 -0.77
CA GLY A 638 -23.47 33.03 -1.47
C GLY A 638 -24.78 32.97 -0.73
N TYR A 639 -24.83 32.36 0.45
CA TYR A 639 -25.97 32.41 1.35
C TYR A 639 -25.84 33.60 2.30
N ASP A 640 -26.92 34.40 2.38
CA ASP A 640 -26.97 35.56 3.29
C ASP A 640 -27.11 35.14 4.75
N ARG A 641 -27.64 33.93 4.97
CA ARG A 641 -27.88 33.43 6.30
C ARG A 641 -27.84 31.89 6.38
N VAL A 642 -26.96 31.36 7.20
CA VAL A 642 -26.91 29.95 7.59
C VAL A 642 -27.06 29.86 9.09
N ASP A 643 -28.15 29.25 9.56
CA ASP A 643 -28.51 29.21 10.97
C ASP A 643 -27.99 27.99 11.72
N VAL A 644 -27.50 26.96 11.02
CA VAL A 644 -27.05 25.70 11.60
C VAL A 644 -25.66 25.36 11.10
N ALA A 645 -24.74 25.01 12.02
CA ALA A 645 -23.42 24.51 11.69
C ALA A 645 -23.18 23.18 12.45
N ALA A 646 -23.14 22.09 11.72
CA ALA A 646 -22.81 20.75 12.21
C ALA A 646 -21.38 20.41 11.86
N LEU A 647 -20.47 20.65 12.79
CA LEU A 647 -19.03 20.56 12.58
C LEU A 647 -18.47 19.25 13.11
N PHE A 648 -17.60 18.63 12.35
CA PHE A 648 -16.78 17.51 12.79
C PHE A 648 -15.46 18.05 13.36
N LEU A 649 -15.35 18.02 14.68
CA LEU A 649 -14.26 18.63 15.45
C LEU A 649 -13.31 17.54 15.97
N TRP A 650 -12.55 16.98 15.06
CA TRP A 650 -11.57 15.92 15.36
C TRP A 650 -10.27 16.45 15.98
N ASP A 651 -10.02 17.77 15.88
CA ASP A 651 -8.87 18.48 16.43
C ASP A 651 -9.34 19.46 17.52
N PRO A 652 -8.76 19.44 18.73
CA PRO A 652 -9.05 20.40 19.78
C PRO A 652 -8.87 21.87 19.34
N GLU A 653 -7.94 22.13 18.42
CA GLU A 653 -7.74 23.47 17.85
C GLU A 653 -8.93 23.91 17.01
N LEU A 654 -9.49 23.02 16.19
CA LEU A 654 -10.74 23.29 15.44
C LEU A 654 -11.91 23.53 16.40
N GLY A 655 -12.00 22.78 17.49
CA GLY A 655 -12.99 23.01 18.53
C GLY A 655 -12.87 24.40 19.13
N ARG A 656 -11.66 24.82 19.50
CA ARG A 656 -11.39 26.16 20.02
C ARG A 656 -11.74 27.24 18.99
N LEU A 657 -11.41 27.05 17.72
CA LEU A 657 -11.75 27.99 16.65
C LEU A 657 -13.27 28.08 16.46
N ALA A 658 -13.99 26.94 16.44
CA ALA A 658 -15.44 26.93 16.33
C ALA A 658 -16.08 27.78 17.43
N HIS A 659 -15.74 27.57 18.68
CA HIS A 659 -16.23 28.36 19.81
C HIS A 659 -15.84 29.85 19.67
N THR A 660 -14.60 30.16 19.27
CA THR A 660 -14.15 31.55 19.11
C THR A 660 -15.02 32.34 18.11
N TYR A 661 -15.47 31.74 17.03
CA TYR A 661 -16.17 32.41 15.95
C TYR A 661 -17.69 32.26 15.99
N LEU A 662 -18.21 31.24 16.71
CA LEU A 662 -19.65 30.95 16.75
C LEU A 662 -20.34 31.40 18.05
N ASP A 663 -19.69 31.36 19.23
CA ASP A 663 -20.33 31.54 20.52
C ASP A 663 -21.06 32.90 20.72
N ASP A 664 -20.68 33.95 20.00
CA ASP A 664 -21.37 35.24 20.04
C ASP A 664 -22.79 35.20 19.47
N ARG A 665 -23.10 34.30 18.56
CA ARG A 665 -24.36 34.28 17.80
C ARG A 665 -24.99 32.90 17.66
N TYR A 666 -24.29 31.88 18.09
CA TYR A 666 -24.73 30.49 18.01
C TYR A 666 -24.58 29.85 19.40
N GLU A 667 -25.47 28.94 19.72
CA GLU A 667 -25.34 28.07 20.89
C GLU A 667 -25.18 26.61 20.48
N VAL A 668 -24.53 25.82 21.31
CA VAL A 668 -24.40 24.36 21.11
C VAL A 668 -25.74 23.70 21.40
N ASP A 669 -26.34 23.11 20.36
CA ASP A 669 -27.64 22.41 20.48
C ASP A 669 -27.44 20.90 20.71
N PHE A 670 -26.38 20.29 20.10
CA PHE A 670 -26.19 18.86 20.17
C PHE A 670 -24.70 18.51 20.07
N GLN A 671 -24.31 17.45 20.77
CA GLN A 671 -22.97 16.88 20.68
C GLN A 671 -23.05 15.35 20.69
N GLU A 672 -22.37 14.72 19.71
CA GLU A 672 -22.19 13.27 19.66
C GLU A 672 -20.79 12.94 19.15
N GLY A 673 -19.97 12.33 19.99
CA GLY A 673 -18.55 12.11 19.68
C GLY A 673 -17.84 13.42 19.31
N PRO A 674 -17.14 13.47 18.15
CA PRO A 674 -16.49 14.68 17.68
C PRO A 674 -17.40 15.65 16.93
N PHE A 675 -18.71 15.36 16.80
CA PHE A 675 -19.66 16.24 16.12
C PHE A 675 -20.32 17.21 17.10
N LEU A 676 -20.28 18.50 16.78
CA LEU A 676 -21.04 19.55 17.47
C LEU A 676 -22.00 20.23 16.48
N ILE A 677 -23.24 20.44 16.92
CA ILE A 677 -24.21 21.25 16.20
C ILE A 677 -24.36 22.59 16.92
N PHE A 678 -24.08 23.64 16.22
CA PHE A 678 -24.33 25.01 16.63
C PHE A 678 -25.58 25.56 15.95
N VAL A 679 -26.47 26.17 16.69
CA VAL A 679 -27.70 26.79 16.17
C VAL A 679 -27.71 28.26 16.54
N ARG A 680 -28.08 29.10 15.59
CA ARG A 680 -28.08 30.52 15.76
C ARG A 680 -29.18 30.97 16.78
N THR A 681 -28.79 31.79 17.76
CA THR A 681 -29.66 32.24 18.87
C THR A 681 -30.39 33.51 18.59
N SER A 682 -29.87 34.36 17.67
CA SER A 682 -30.49 35.65 17.36
C SER A 682 -30.94 35.75 15.90
N PRO A 683 -32.11 36.37 15.62
CA PRO A 683 -32.63 36.55 14.29
C PRO A 683 -31.72 37.43 13.38
#